data_0644ad147c16df442e62a6f4ce2b870f
#
_entry.id   0644ad147c16df442e62a6f4ce2b870f
#
_cell.length_a   1.000
_cell.length_b   1.000
_cell.length_c   1.000
_cell.angle_alpha   90.00
_cell.angle_beta   90.00
_cell.angle_gamma   90.00
#
_symmetry.space_group_name_H-M   'P 1'
#
loop_
_entity.id
_entity.type
_entity.pdbx_description
1 polymer ?
#
loop_
_entity_poly.entity_id
_entity_poly.type
_entity_poly.pdbx_seq_one_letter_code
_entity_poly.pdbx_strand_id
1 'polypeptide(L)'
;MIPILLLSVQAEESQPALYKILDDNVVNPLARVPGVGTVSIAGAPKREVNIYCDPNKLEAYDLTIETISSIVGAENKNTPGGTFDVGSNTYSLRVEGEFKDPKEMENIVVGIRNGASVYLRDVATVVDSVEERAQETYNNGVQGAMIVVQKQSGANSVNISQKVMDQLPKLQKSLPSDVKLGVIVNTSDNILNTIDSLTETIMYAILFVVLVVFVFLGRWRATVIICITIPMSLIASFIYLAITDGGSLNIISLSCLSIAIGNVVDDAIVVLENVTTHIERGSEPKQAAIHGTNEVAISVIASTLTMIAVFFPLTMVSGMSGVLFRQLGWMMCVIMTISTISALSFTPMMCAQMLRLQKKQSKCFVTFYKPIERALDGLDNWYQKRLNWAVRHRRTIIAGCFGFFLLSLICAKGIGTEFFPSQDNSRISVQLQLPIGARVERAQALAQELTEKWLKKYEGVMRICNYTVGQADADNTWASIQDNGSHIISFNINLYNPDQRSVTLAEVCDGMREDLKAYPELDKAQVILGGSSGGMGGQATADFEIYGYDFTETDKAAAELKEALLKVNGVSEVNISRQDYQPEYQVDFDREKLALHGLNLSTAALYLRNRVNGALSSYYREDGDEYDIKVRYAPQFRTSIESLENILIYTNEGKAIRVKDIGTVVERSAPPTIERKDRERIVTVSAVISGAPLGSVVVAGESIIDKMDLPSGISIQVAGSYEDQQDSFSDLGTLAVLIIILVFIVMAAQFESLTYPFIIMFSIPFAFSGVLMALYGTGTTLNVMSLLGGIMLIGIVVKNGIVLIDYITLCRERGMSVIHSVVVSGRSRLRPVLMTTLTTILGMVPMAIGGGEGSEMWQPLGVSVIGGLTVSTVLTLILVPVLYCSFAGTGIKRNRKKMKAARELNDYYQAHKTEMTKGKKE
;
A
#
# COMPACT_ATOMS: atom_id res chain seq x y z
N MET A 1 -6.38 -7.42 11.65
CA MET A 1 -5.93 -8.42 10.63
C MET A 1 -6.56 -8.09 9.30
N ILE A 2 -5.78 -8.05 8.22
CA ILE A 2 -6.29 -7.71 6.88
C ILE A 2 -6.87 -8.99 6.26
N PRO A 3 -8.09 -8.98 5.68
CA PRO A 3 -8.64 -10.12 4.97
C PRO A 3 -7.86 -10.40 3.69
N ILE A 4 -7.65 -11.68 3.41
CA ILE A 4 -6.97 -12.14 2.20
C ILE A 4 -7.95 -12.64 1.14
N LEU A 5 -9.08 -13.19 1.58
CA LEU A 5 -10.14 -13.69 0.73
C LEU A 5 -11.51 -13.25 1.27
N LEU A 6 -12.35 -12.79 0.37
CA LEU A 6 -13.78 -12.61 0.59
C LEU A 6 -14.50 -13.58 -0.35
N LEU A 7 -15.24 -14.54 0.22
CA LEU A 7 -16.00 -15.51 -0.54
C LEU A 7 -17.48 -15.12 -0.50
N SER A 8 -18.15 -15.19 -1.62
CA SER A 8 -19.61 -15.07 -1.71
C SER A 8 -20.24 -16.43 -1.50
N VAL A 9 -21.36 -16.43 -0.81
CA VAL A 9 -22.25 -17.58 -0.69
C VAL A 9 -23.61 -17.13 -1.18
N GLN A 10 -24.20 -17.88 -2.09
CA GLN A 10 -25.59 -17.72 -2.51
C GLN A 10 -26.37 -18.91 -2.00
N ALA A 11 -27.53 -18.69 -1.40
CA ALA A 11 -28.42 -19.73 -0.95
C ALA A 11 -29.86 -19.22 -1.08
N GLU A 12 -30.74 -20.01 -1.69
CA GLU A 12 -32.14 -19.63 -1.90
C GLU A 12 -33.07 -20.36 -0.89
N GLU A 13 -32.88 -21.67 -0.74
CA GLU A 13 -33.78 -22.53 0.08
C GLU A 13 -33.18 -22.80 1.47
N SER A 14 -31.87 -22.87 1.59
CA SER A 14 -31.15 -23.23 2.82
C SER A 14 -30.92 -22.05 3.80
N GLN A 15 -31.53 -20.90 3.59
CA GLN A 15 -31.29 -19.68 4.39
C GLN A 15 -31.40 -19.89 5.91
N PRO A 16 -32.43 -20.56 6.47
CA PRO A 16 -32.59 -20.72 7.93
C PRO A 16 -31.47 -21.54 8.57
N ALA A 17 -30.85 -22.46 7.82
CA ALA A 17 -29.76 -23.32 8.30
C ALA A 17 -28.40 -22.88 7.76
N LEU A 18 -28.33 -21.78 7.01
CA LEU A 18 -27.16 -21.39 6.25
C LEU A 18 -25.93 -21.20 7.15
N TYR A 19 -26.11 -20.54 8.30
CA TYR A 19 -25.00 -20.32 9.24
C TYR A 19 -24.34 -21.64 9.65
N LYS A 20 -25.13 -22.62 10.10
CA LYS A 20 -24.63 -23.94 10.50
C LYS A 20 -23.97 -24.69 9.35
N ILE A 21 -24.61 -24.71 8.18
CA ILE A 21 -24.07 -25.36 6.98
C ILE A 21 -22.69 -24.78 6.63
N LEU A 22 -22.53 -23.46 6.72
CA LEU A 22 -21.27 -22.78 6.42
C LEU A 22 -20.23 -23.02 7.51
N ASP A 23 -20.63 -22.96 8.77
CA ASP A 23 -19.70 -23.17 9.89
C ASP A 23 -19.09 -24.58 9.83
N ASP A 24 -19.92 -25.60 9.72
CA ASP A 24 -19.48 -27.00 9.71
C ASP A 24 -18.70 -27.38 8.44
N ASN A 25 -19.20 -26.99 7.27
CA ASN A 25 -18.69 -27.48 6.00
C ASN A 25 -17.67 -26.55 5.33
N VAL A 26 -17.57 -25.27 5.74
CA VAL A 26 -16.67 -24.29 5.11
C VAL A 26 -15.74 -23.64 6.12
N VAL A 27 -16.25 -23.03 7.19
CA VAL A 27 -15.44 -22.27 8.15
C VAL A 27 -14.47 -23.18 8.88
N ASN A 28 -14.97 -24.26 9.49
CA ASN A 28 -14.17 -25.21 10.23
C ASN A 28 -13.07 -25.89 9.39
N PRO A 29 -13.31 -26.34 8.14
CA PRO A 29 -12.25 -26.82 7.26
C PRO A 29 -11.24 -25.75 6.85
N LEU A 30 -11.68 -24.52 6.56
CA LEU A 30 -10.79 -23.42 6.16
C LEU A 30 -9.93 -22.92 7.33
N ALA A 31 -10.47 -22.89 8.55
CA ALA A 31 -9.73 -22.53 9.75
C ALA A 31 -8.57 -23.48 10.05
N ARG A 32 -8.62 -24.72 9.58
CA ARG A 32 -7.54 -25.71 9.71
C ARG A 32 -6.43 -25.55 8.68
N VAL A 33 -6.57 -24.65 7.71
CA VAL A 33 -5.52 -24.38 6.71
C VAL A 33 -4.36 -23.68 7.40
N PRO A 34 -3.12 -24.21 7.32
CA PRO A 34 -1.98 -23.59 7.96
C PRO A 34 -1.75 -22.16 7.47
N GLY A 35 -1.70 -21.21 8.42
CA GLY A 35 -1.53 -19.79 8.16
C GLY A 35 -2.83 -18.97 8.14
N VAL A 36 -3.99 -19.61 8.12
CA VAL A 36 -5.28 -18.94 8.36
C VAL A 36 -5.35 -18.53 9.82
N GLY A 37 -5.73 -17.28 10.08
CA GLY A 37 -5.91 -16.75 11.42
C GLY A 37 -7.33 -16.92 11.92
N THR A 38 -8.27 -16.29 11.23
CA THR A 38 -9.71 -16.37 11.52
C THR A 38 -10.51 -16.51 10.23
N VAL A 39 -11.64 -17.21 10.35
CA VAL A 39 -12.64 -17.27 9.29
C VAL A 39 -13.96 -16.87 9.93
N SER A 40 -14.63 -15.87 9.40
CA SER A 40 -15.90 -15.36 9.92
C SER A 40 -16.97 -15.32 8.85
N ILE A 41 -18.20 -15.51 9.26
CA ILE A 41 -19.39 -15.44 8.40
C ILE A 41 -20.06 -14.08 8.65
N ALA A 42 -20.42 -13.38 7.57
CA ALA A 42 -21.23 -12.17 7.61
C ALA A 42 -22.50 -12.38 6.76
N GLY A 43 -23.62 -11.91 7.25
CA GLY A 43 -24.88 -11.94 6.51
C GLY A 43 -25.69 -13.24 6.60
N ALA A 44 -25.25 -14.23 7.38
CA ALA A 44 -26.07 -15.39 7.72
C ALA A 44 -26.46 -15.28 9.20
N PRO A 45 -27.75 -15.14 9.51
CA PRO A 45 -28.22 -15.01 10.89
C PRO A 45 -28.04 -16.32 11.65
N LYS A 46 -27.62 -16.21 12.92
CA LYS A 46 -27.50 -17.36 13.83
C LYS A 46 -28.86 -17.83 14.27
N ARG A 47 -29.04 -19.17 14.39
CA ARG A 47 -30.25 -19.75 14.95
C ARG A 47 -30.33 -19.45 16.43
N GLU A 48 -31.52 -19.04 16.92
CA GLU A 48 -31.82 -18.86 18.33
C GLU A 48 -33.23 -19.33 18.66
N VAL A 49 -33.41 -19.78 19.89
CA VAL A 49 -34.72 -20.16 20.41
C VAL A 49 -35.31 -19.00 21.19
N ASN A 50 -36.35 -18.39 20.66
CA ASN A 50 -37.00 -17.25 21.27
C ASN A 50 -38.25 -17.67 22.08
N ILE A 51 -38.29 -17.26 23.33
CA ILE A 51 -39.45 -17.39 24.21
C ILE A 51 -40.12 -16.03 24.29
N TYR A 52 -41.15 -15.85 23.47
CA TYR A 52 -41.91 -14.59 23.40
C TYR A 52 -43.01 -14.55 24.43
N CYS A 53 -42.82 -13.73 25.46
CA CYS A 53 -43.76 -13.58 26.58
C CYS A 53 -44.82 -12.49 26.26
N ASP A 54 -46.05 -12.76 26.70
CA ASP A 54 -47.15 -11.77 26.72
C ASP A 54 -47.19 -11.06 28.10
N PRO A 55 -46.95 -9.74 28.15
CA PRO A 55 -46.89 -8.97 29.39
C PRO A 55 -48.22 -9.03 30.16
N ASN A 56 -49.35 -9.05 29.48
CA ASN A 56 -50.69 -9.08 30.14
C ASN A 56 -50.91 -10.42 30.83
N LYS A 57 -50.46 -11.53 30.22
CA LYS A 57 -50.54 -12.87 30.83
C LYS A 57 -49.56 -13.02 31.97
N LEU A 58 -48.35 -12.46 31.83
CA LEU A 58 -47.36 -12.46 32.92
C LEU A 58 -47.91 -11.74 34.14
N GLU A 59 -48.49 -10.55 33.96
CA GLU A 59 -49.15 -9.78 35.03
C GLU A 59 -50.29 -10.59 35.67
N ALA A 60 -51.13 -11.24 34.84
CA ALA A 60 -52.25 -12.04 35.34
C ALA A 60 -51.81 -13.24 36.19
N TYR A 61 -50.64 -13.81 35.95
CA TYR A 61 -50.08 -14.96 36.68
C TYR A 61 -49.01 -14.60 37.70
N ASP A 62 -48.70 -13.30 37.91
CA ASP A 62 -47.61 -12.82 38.79
C ASP A 62 -46.24 -13.40 38.44
N LEU A 63 -45.95 -13.52 37.14
CA LEU A 63 -44.68 -14.04 36.64
C LEU A 63 -43.84 -12.92 36.01
N THR A 64 -42.53 -13.10 36.05
CA THR A 64 -41.56 -12.19 35.48
C THR A 64 -40.70 -12.87 34.41
N ILE A 65 -40.14 -12.12 33.47
CA ILE A 65 -39.16 -12.63 32.50
C ILE A 65 -37.98 -13.28 33.18
N GLU A 66 -37.52 -12.67 34.28
CA GLU A 66 -36.38 -13.17 35.07
C GLU A 66 -36.70 -14.53 35.70
N THR A 67 -37.92 -14.66 36.25
CA THR A 67 -38.39 -15.94 36.81
C THR A 67 -38.47 -17.02 35.74
N ILE A 68 -39.08 -16.70 34.58
CA ILE A 68 -39.16 -17.65 33.45
C ILE A 68 -37.76 -18.03 32.98
N SER A 69 -36.89 -17.03 32.76
CA SER A 69 -35.50 -17.26 32.33
C SER A 69 -34.73 -18.16 33.31
N SER A 70 -34.91 -17.92 34.63
CA SER A 70 -34.27 -18.74 35.67
C SER A 70 -34.78 -20.18 35.67
N ILE A 71 -36.10 -20.38 35.53
CA ILE A 71 -36.73 -21.72 35.53
C ILE A 71 -36.31 -22.49 34.29
N VAL A 72 -36.39 -21.88 33.08
CA VAL A 72 -35.93 -22.50 31.83
C VAL A 72 -34.47 -22.92 31.92
N GLY A 73 -33.62 -22.05 32.48
CA GLY A 73 -32.20 -22.33 32.66
C GLY A 73 -31.91 -23.44 33.71
N ALA A 74 -32.78 -23.56 34.71
CA ALA A 74 -32.67 -24.63 35.70
C ALA A 74 -33.15 -25.97 35.18
N GLU A 75 -34.19 -25.97 34.37
CA GLU A 75 -34.75 -27.19 33.75
C GLU A 75 -33.88 -27.71 32.57
N ASN A 76 -33.19 -26.83 31.89
CA ASN A 76 -32.32 -27.16 30.76
C ASN A 76 -30.87 -27.42 31.21
N LYS A 77 -30.67 -28.38 32.09
CA LYS A 77 -29.33 -28.62 32.64
C LYS A 77 -29.12 -30.09 33.00
N ASN A 78 -28.04 -30.67 32.50
CA ASN A 78 -27.58 -31.99 32.97
C ASN A 78 -26.84 -31.86 34.31
N THR A 79 -27.29 -32.57 35.30
CA THR A 79 -26.71 -32.49 36.65
C THR A 79 -26.07 -33.84 37.05
N PRO A 80 -24.75 -33.85 37.35
CA PRO A 80 -24.10 -35.06 37.89
C PRO A 80 -24.64 -35.35 39.27
N GLY A 81 -25.17 -36.57 39.47
CA GLY A 81 -25.74 -37.04 40.74
C GLY A 81 -24.71 -37.71 41.67
N GLY A 82 -23.43 -37.75 41.25
CA GLY A 82 -22.37 -38.47 41.99
C GLY A 82 -22.20 -39.93 41.55
N THR A 83 -21.64 -40.75 42.42
CA THR A 83 -21.39 -42.17 42.15
C THR A 83 -22.05 -43.03 43.26
N PHE A 84 -22.50 -44.18 42.89
CA PHE A 84 -22.99 -45.16 43.82
C PHE A 84 -22.56 -46.59 43.46
N ASP A 85 -22.39 -47.43 44.47
CA ASP A 85 -21.87 -48.77 44.29
C ASP A 85 -22.99 -49.81 44.25
N VAL A 86 -22.98 -50.69 43.25
CA VAL A 86 -23.88 -51.80 43.08
C VAL A 86 -23.07 -53.07 42.91
N GLY A 87 -23.05 -53.96 43.92
CA GLY A 87 -22.23 -55.15 43.93
C GLY A 87 -20.74 -54.84 43.85
N SER A 88 -20.07 -55.26 42.83
CA SER A 88 -18.63 -55.00 42.58
C SER A 88 -18.34 -53.81 41.65
N ASN A 89 -19.36 -53.06 41.21
CA ASN A 89 -19.19 -51.96 40.23
C ASN A 89 -19.64 -50.61 40.80
N THR A 90 -18.89 -49.57 40.50
CA THR A 90 -19.24 -48.19 40.81
C THR A 90 -19.90 -47.58 39.58
N TYR A 91 -21.07 -47.01 39.71
CA TYR A 91 -21.82 -46.38 38.65
C TYR A 91 -21.88 -44.85 38.90
N SER A 92 -21.71 -44.06 37.84
CA SER A 92 -22.00 -42.63 37.91
C SER A 92 -23.49 -42.37 37.67
N LEU A 93 -24.09 -41.54 38.49
CA LEU A 93 -25.47 -41.09 38.32
C LEU A 93 -25.45 -39.75 37.61
N ARG A 94 -26.28 -39.60 36.58
CA ARG A 94 -26.52 -38.36 35.87
C ARG A 94 -28.04 -38.14 35.72
N VAL A 95 -28.47 -36.95 36.01
CA VAL A 95 -29.83 -36.52 35.71
C VAL A 95 -29.78 -35.74 34.40
N GLU A 96 -30.47 -36.24 33.38
CA GLU A 96 -30.59 -35.57 32.09
C GLU A 96 -31.79 -34.61 32.15
N GLY A 97 -31.55 -33.29 31.94
CA GLY A 97 -32.56 -32.22 31.91
C GLY A 97 -32.55 -31.40 30.64
N GLU A 98 -31.60 -31.66 29.71
CA GLU A 98 -31.52 -30.91 28.45
C GLU A 98 -32.68 -31.25 27.55
N PHE A 99 -33.30 -30.19 26.95
CA PHE A 99 -34.42 -30.38 26.00
C PHE A 99 -33.90 -30.91 24.67
N LYS A 100 -34.64 -31.84 24.09
CA LYS A 100 -34.36 -32.45 22.77
C LYS A 100 -35.08 -31.74 21.63
N ASP A 101 -36.19 -31.05 21.93
CA ASP A 101 -36.98 -30.26 21.00
C ASP A 101 -37.32 -28.92 21.68
N PRO A 102 -37.14 -27.76 21.01
CA PRO A 102 -37.55 -26.48 21.57
C PRO A 102 -38.99 -26.42 22.04
N LYS A 103 -39.88 -27.16 21.42
CA LYS A 103 -41.30 -27.25 21.81
C LYS A 103 -41.57 -27.93 23.17
N GLU A 104 -40.62 -28.76 23.65
CA GLU A 104 -40.73 -29.37 24.97
C GLU A 104 -40.77 -28.31 26.06
N MET A 105 -40.11 -27.15 25.84
CA MET A 105 -40.10 -26.04 26.75
C MET A 105 -41.50 -25.49 27.04
N GLU A 106 -42.44 -25.62 26.12
CA GLU A 106 -43.80 -25.15 26.33
C GLU A 106 -44.52 -25.85 27.51
N ASN A 107 -44.06 -27.04 27.87
CA ASN A 107 -44.62 -27.86 28.94
C ASN A 107 -43.95 -27.64 30.30
N ILE A 108 -42.99 -26.72 30.42
CA ILE A 108 -42.35 -26.36 31.69
C ILE A 108 -43.41 -25.71 32.60
N VAL A 109 -43.43 -26.10 33.84
CA VAL A 109 -44.23 -25.45 34.86
C VAL A 109 -43.49 -24.20 35.37
N VAL A 110 -43.98 -23.02 35.02
CA VAL A 110 -43.37 -21.74 35.37
C VAL A 110 -43.95 -21.12 36.64
N GLY A 111 -45.00 -21.70 37.18
CA GLY A 111 -45.61 -21.21 38.42
C GLY A 111 -46.77 -22.10 38.86
N ILE A 112 -47.27 -21.84 40.07
CA ILE A 112 -48.48 -22.48 40.62
C ILE A 112 -49.41 -21.33 41.08
N ARG A 113 -50.67 -21.32 40.62
CA ARG A 113 -51.63 -20.33 41.03
C ARG A 113 -52.96 -21.02 41.42
N ASN A 114 -53.49 -20.74 42.58
CA ASN A 114 -54.68 -21.35 43.13
C ASN A 114 -54.65 -22.91 43.11
N GLY A 115 -53.51 -23.53 43.26
CA GLY A 115 -53.36 -24.98 43.22
C GLY A 115 -53.24 -25.57 41.80
N ALA A 116 -53.32 -24.75 40.75
CA ALA A 116 -53.14 -25.20 39.38
C ALA A 116 -51.74 -24.82 38.83
N SER A 117 -51.10 -25.75 38.13
CA SER A 117 -49.81 -25.51 37.47
C SER A 117 -50.01 -24.56 36.26
N VAL A 118 -49.16 -23.54 36.17
CA VAL A 118 -49.12 -22.62 35.04
C VAL A 118 -47.94 -23.09 34.16
N TYR A 119 -48.25 -23.41 32.93
CA TYR A 119 -47.24 -23.87 31.96
C TYR A 119 -46.70 -22.69 31.14
N LEU A 120 -45.51 -22.85 30.60
CA LEU A 120 -44.89 -21.83 29.78
C LEU A 120 -45.77 -21.43 28.57
N ARG A 121 -46.42 -22.40 27.90
CA ARG A 121 -47.39 -22.17 26.83
C ARG A 121 -48.54 -21.25 27.20
N ASP A 122 -48.89 -21.14 28.48
CA ASP A 122 -50.01 -20.31 28.94
C ASP A 122 -49.64 -18.83 28.90
N VAL A 123 -48.32 -18.47 29.05
CA VAL A 123 -47.81 -17.12 29.18
C VAL A 123 -46.85 -16.69 28.07
N ALA A 124 -46.31 -17.64 27.33
CA ALA A 124 -45.33 -17.40 26.26
C ALA A 124 -45.53 -18.37 25.09
N THR A 125 -44.92 -18.00 23.98
CA THR A 125 -44.78 -18.84 22.78
C THR A 125 -43.31 -19.11 22.51
N VAL A 126 -42.97 -20.38 22.32
CA VAL A 126 -41.63 -20.81 21.98
C VAL A 126 -41.48 -20.85 20.45
N VAL A 127 -40.54 -20.11 19.94
CA VAL A 127 -40.28 -20.02 18.48
C VAL A 127 -38.82 -20.37 18.22
N ASP A 128 -38.59 -21.42 17.49
CA ASP A 128 -37.30 -21.76 16.93
C ASP A 128 -37.12 -20.92 15.67
N SER A 129 -36.19 -19.97 15.67
CA SER A 129 -36.03 -18.95 14.64
C SER A 129 -34.55 -18.53 14.52
N VAL A 130 -34.32 -17.41 13.95
CA VAL A 130 -33.01 -16.78 13.80
C VAL A 130 -32.95 -15.46 14.56
N GLU A 131 -31.76 -14.98 14.79
CA GLU A 131 -31.47 -13.73 15.45
C GLU A 131 -32.15 -12.55 14.77
N GLU A 132 -32.78 -11.67 15.57
CA GLU A 132 -33.38 -10.45 15.08
C GLU A 132 -32.30 -9.40 14.77
N ARG A 133 -32.48 -8.60 13.72
CA ARG A 133 -31.59 -7.50 13.31
C ARG A 133 -30.17 -7.94 12.90
N ALA A 134 -30.06 -9.14 12.35
CA ALA A 134 -28.81 -9.61 11.77
C ALA A 134 -28.41 -8.80 10.53
N GLN A 135 -27.13 -8.82 10.24
CA GLN A 135 -26.62 -8.33 8.96
C GLN A 135 -27.05 -9.28 7.84
N GLU A 136 -27.51 -8.74 6.75
CA GLU A 136 -27.86 -9.49 5.54
C GLU A 136 -26.88 -9.19 4.41
N THR A 137 -26.56 -10.20 3.64
CA THR A 137 -25.64 -10.11 2.48
C THR A 137 -26.31 -10.62 1.22
N TYR A 138 -26.12 -9.89 0.15
CA TYR A 138 -26.67 -10.20 -1.17
C TYR A 138 -25.54 -10.21 -2.21
N ASN A 139 -25.55 -11.23 -3.06
CA ASN A 139 -24.59 -11.39 -4.15
C ASN A 139 -25.31 -11.35 -5.50
N ASN A 140 -25.03 -10.33 -6.30
CA ASN A 140 -25.74 -10.09 -7.57
C ASN A 140 -27.27 -10.10 -7.42
N GLY A 141 -27.79 -9.54 -6.32
CA GLY A 141 -29.21 -9.50 -6.02
C GLY A 141 -29.82 -10.75 -5.37
N VAL A 142 -29.05 -11.84 -5.23
CA VAL A 142 -29.47 -13.08 -4.55
C VAL A 142 -29.01 -13.05 -3.10
N GLN A 143 -29.90 -13.38 -2.17
CA GLN A 143 -29.59 -13.43 -0.75
C GLN A 143 -28.57 -14.56 -0.47
N GLY A 144 -27.71 -14.35 0.51
CA GLY A 144 -26.69 -15.32 0.88
C GLY A 144 -25.86 -14.88 2.07
N ALA A 145 -24.59 -15.18 2.02
CA ALA A 145 -23.62 -14.80 3.04
C ALA A 145 -22.28 -14.40 2.43
N MET A 146 -21.44 -13.80 3.21
CA MET A 146 -20.03 -13.53 2.89
C MET A 146 -19.14 -14.22 3.93
N ILE A 147 -18.13 -14.94 3.46
CA ILE A 147 -17.11 -15.54 4.32
C ILE A 147 -15.81 -14.74 4.18
N VAL A 148 -15.31 -14.27 5.30
CA VAL A 148 -14.08 -13.48 5.41
C VAL A 148 -12.97 -14.35 5.93
N VAL A 149 -11.93 -14.56 5.14
CA VAL A 149 -10.73 -15.32 5.54
C VAL A 149 -9.60 -14.35 5.82
N GLN A 150 -9.11 -14.37 7.05
CA GLN A 150 -7.99 -13.53 7.51
C GLN A 150 -6.77 -14.39 7.78
N LYS A 151 -5.58 -13.86 7.50
CA LYS A 151 -4.32 -14.57 7.73
C LYS A 151 -3.74 -14.29 9.12
N GLN A 152 -2.92 -15.21 9.60
CA GLN A 152 -2.03 -14.98 10.73
C GLN A 152 -0.98 -13.91 10.39
N SER A 153 -0.55 -13.13 11.37
CA SER A 153 0.52 -12.15 11.19
C SER A 153 1.80 -12.83 10.70
N GLY A 154 2.48 -12.26 9.72
CA GLY A 154 3.70 -12.81 9.13
C GLY A 154 3.50 -13.97 8.14
N ALA A 155 2.30 -14.54 8.01
CA ALA A 155 2.05 -15.64 7.09
C ALA A 155 1.97 -15.15 5.61
N ASN A 156 2.34 -16.04 4.67
CA ASN A 156 2.34 -15.73 3.25
C ASN A 156 0.93 -15.79 2.65
N SER A 157 0.44 -14.64 2.18
CA SER A 157 -0.92 -14.47 1.66
C SER A 157 -1.20 -15.34 0.43
N VAL A 158 -0.26 -15.43 -0.51
CA VAL A 158 -0.42 -16.20 -1.75
C VAL A 158 -0.54 -17.69 -1.47
N ASN A 159 0.32 -18.23 -0.61
CA ASN A 159 0.29 -19.64 -0.21
C ASN A 159 -1.03 -20.03 0.47
N ILE A 160 -1.53 -19.16 1.35
CA ILE A 160 -2.79 -19.41 2.05
C ILE A 160 -3.95 -19.36 1.07
N SER A 161 -4.01 -18.30 0.27
CA SER A 161 -5.05 -18.14 -0.74
C SER A 161 -5.12 -19.35 -1.68
N GLN A 162 -3.96 -19.78 -2.18
CA GLN A 162 -3.89 -20.93 -3.08
C GLN A 162 -4.40 -22.21 -2.44
N LYS A 163 -4.01 -22.48 -1.17
CA LYS A 163 -4.52 -23.64 -0.42
C LYS A 163 -6.02 -23.58 -0.17
N VAL A 164 -6.55 -22.39 0.10
CA VAL A 164 -8.00 -22.18 0.28
C VAL A 164 -8.71 -22.41 -1.06
N MET A 165 -8.22 -21.80 -2.15
CA MET A 165 -8.79 -21.98 -3.50
C MET A 165 -8.79 -23.43 -3.95
N ASP A 166 -7.75 -24.21 -3.63
CA ASP A 166 -7.68 -25.65 -3.93
C ASP A 166 -8.71 -26.48 -3.13
N GLN A 167 -9.16 -25.97 -1.99
CA GLN A 167 -10.19 -26.63 -1.18
C GLN A 167 -11.62 -26.27 -1.63
N LEU A 168 -11.87 -25.07 -2.19
CA LEU A 168 -13.21 -24.62 -2.58
C LEU A 168 -14.00 -25.64 -3.43
N PRO A 169 -13.42 -26.27 -4.46
CA PRO A 169 -14.15 -27.27 -5.25
C PRO A 169 -14.53 -28.52 -4.46
N LYS A 170 -13.80 -28.86 -3.39
CA LYS A 170 -14.12 -29.99 -2.52
C LYS A 170 -15.22 -29.59 -1.55
N LEU A 171 -15.12 -28.38 -0.98
CA LEU A 171 -16.13 -27.83 -0.09
C LEU A 171 -17.48 -27.65 -0.82
N GLN A 172 -17.45 -27.16 -2.06
CA GLN A 172 -18.67 -27.02 -2.88
C GLN A 172 -19.41 -28.34 -3.06
N LYS A 173 -18.69 -29.46 -3.12
CA LYS A 173 -19.34 -30.81 -3.26
C LYS A 173 -19.99 -31.30 -1.98
N SER A 174 -19.58 -30.77 -0.81
CA SER A 174 -20.15 -31.13 0.50
C SER A 174 -21.35 -30.27 0.87
N LEU A 175 -21.60 -29.19 0.11
CA LEU A 175 -22.71 -28.28 0.34
C LEU A 175 -24.00 -28.74 -0.39
N PRO A 176 -25.17 -28.32 0.12
CA PRO A 176 -26.44 -28.47 -0.61
C PRO A 176 -26.35 -27.85 -2.01
N SER A 177 -27.18 -28.33 -2.92
CA SER A 177 -27.15 -27.94 -4.35
C SER A 177 -27.51 -26.49 -4.61
N ASP A 178 -28.27 -25.84 -3.72
CA ASP A 178 -28.68 -24.45 -3.76
C ASP A 178 -27.59 -23.51 -3.19
N VAL A 179 -26.67 -24.04 -2.39
CA VAL A 179 -25.58 -23.25 -1.78
C VAL A 179 -24.38 -23.23 -2.74
N LYS A 180 -24.08 -22.03 -3.29
CA LYS A 180 -23.00 -21.81 -4.24
C LYS A 180 -21.93 -20.91 -3.63
N LEU A 181 -20.68 -21.40 -3.67
CA LEU A 181 -19.51 -20.62 -3.27
C LEU A 181 -18.93 -19.89 -4.48
N GLY A 182 -18.63 -18.62 -4.30
CA GLY A 182 -17.89 -17.80 -5.27
C GLY A 182 -16.77 -17.03 -4.59
N VAL A 183 -15.93 -16.36 -5.36
CA VAL A 183 -14.85 -15.51 -4.86
C VAL A 183 -15.18 -14.06 -5.21
N ILE A 184 -15.45 -13.24 -4.20
CA ILE A 184 -15.65 -11.78 -4.36
C ILE A 184 -14.29 -11.12 -4.57
N VAL A 185 -13.40 -11.33 -3.58
CA VAL A 185 -12.09 -10.71 -3.55
C VAL A 185 -11.02 -11.75 -3.20
N ASN A 186 -10.00 -11.83 -4.01
CA ASN A 186 -8.75 -12.51 -3.69
C ASN A 186 -7.60 -11.50 -3.76
N THR A 187 -7.07 -11.11 -2.61
CA THR A 187 -5.95 -10.17 -2.56
C THR A 187 -4.70 -10.74 -3.23
N SER A 188 -4.58 -12.06 -3.27
CA SER A 188 -3.43 -12.73 -3.89
C SER A 188 -3.43 -12.66 -5.42
N ASP A 189 -4.60 -12.51 -6.06
CA ASP A 189 -4.67 -12.36 -7.51
C ASP A 189 -3.98 -11.07 -7.96
N ASN A 190 -4.20 -9.97 -7.25
CA ASN A 190 -3.50 -8.70 -7.53
C ASN A 190 -1.99 -8.83 -7.35
N ILE A 191 -1.55 -9.56 -6.29
CA ILE A 191 -0.12 -9.80 -6.06
C ILE A 191 0.45 -10.62 -7.21
N LEU A 192 -0.24 -11.69 -7.63
CA LEU A 192 0.21 -12.56 -8.73
C LEU A 192 0.22 -11.82 -10.07
N ASN A 193 -0.84 -11.07 -10.38
CA ASN A 193 -0.92 -10.26 -11.61
C ASN A 193 0.21 -9.22 -11.66
N THR A 194 0.52 -8.56 -10.53
CA THR A 194 1.64 -7.63 -10.44
C THR A 194 2.98 -8.36 -10.60
N ILE A 195 3.14 -9.55 -10.02
CA ILE A 195 4.34 -10.38 -10.18
C ILE A 195 4.53 -10.79 -11.65
N ASP A 196 3.46 -11.20 -12.32
CA ASP A 196 3.51 -11.59 -13.74
C ASP A 196 3.86 -10.39 -14.62
N SER A 197 3.25 -9.22 -14.37
CA SER A 197 3.55 -7.97 -15.06
C SER A 197 5.02 -7.53 -14.86
N LEU A 198 5.53 -7.61 -13.62
CA LEU A 198 6.92 -7.30 -13.32
C LEU A 198 7.89 -8.32 -13.94
N THR A 199 7.53 -9.59 -13.98
CA THR A 199 8.33 -10.64 -14.63
C THR A 199 8.41 -10.39 -16.13
N GLU A 200 7.32 -10.03 -16.78
CA GLU A 200 7.30 -9.64 -18.19
C GLU A 200 8.16 -8.39 -18.44
N THR A 201 8.05 -7.39 -17.56
CA THR A 201 8.88 -6.17 -17.57
C THR A 201 10.38 -6.52 -17.47
N ILE A 202 10.75 -7.43 -16.58
CA ILE A 202 12.14 -7.93 -16.42
C ILE A 202 12.61 -8.61 -17.72
N MET A 203 11.81 -9.45 -18.34
CA MET A 203 12.15 -10.13 -19.58
C MET A 203 12.36 -9.16 -20.75
N TYR A 204 11.49 -8.18 -20.90
CA TYR A 204 11.68 -7.11 -21.89
C TYR A 204 12.90 -6.26 -21.59
N ALA A 205 13.17 -5.92 -20.34
CA ALA A 205 14.35 -5.17 -19.94
C ALA A 205 15.63 -5.92 -20.33
N ILE A 206 15.73 -7.21 -20.04
CA ILE A 206 16.85 -8.07 -20.43
C ILE A 206 17.00 -8.08 -21.95
N LEU A 207 15.91 -8.25 -22.69
CA LEU A 207 15.91 -8.25 -24.16
C LEU A 207 16.47 -6.94 -24.74
N PHE A 208 16.01 -5.80 -24.24
CA PHE A 208 16.47 -4.49 -24.68
C PHE A 208 17.95 -4.26 -24.35
N VAL A 209 18.38 -4.63 -23.14
CA VAL A 209 19.77 -4.55 -22.72
C VAL A 209 20.68 -5.37 -23.63
N VAL A 210 20.31 -6.62 -23.91
CA VAL A 210 21.04 -7.51 -24.83
C VAL A 210 21.13 -6.90 -26.23
N LEU A 211 20.04 -6.33 -26.72
CA LEU A 211 20.00 -5.68 -28.03
C LEU A 211 20.96 -4.48 -28.09
N VAL A 212 20.96 -3.62 -27.08
CA VAL A 212 21.86 -2.45 -27.00
C VAL A 212 23.31 -2.90 -27.00
N VAL A 213 23.64 -3.85 -26.11
CA VAL A 213 24.99 -4.38 -25.99
C VAL A 213 25.45 -4.98 -27.31
N PHE A 214 24.58 -5.72 -28.00
CA PHE A 214 24.87 -6.28 -29.30
C PHE A 214 25.12 -5.22 -30.37
N VAL A 215 24.31 -4.16 -30.41
CA VAL A 215 24.46 -3.03 -31.36
C VAL A 215 25.78 -2.30 -31.15
N PHE A 216 26.16 -2.04 -29.90
CA PHE A 216 27.39 -1.28 -29.62
C PHE A 216 28.66 -2.09 -29.75
N LEU A 217 28.66 -3.34 -29.29
CA LEU A 217 29.86 -4.19 -29.30
C LEU A 217 30.09 -4.92 -30.64
N GLY A 218 29.05 -5.23 -31.38
CA GLY A 218 29.13 -5.93 -32.66
C GLY A 218 29.74 -7.31 -32.59
N ARG A 219 29.74 -7.95 -31.41
CA ARG A 219 30.41 -9.24 -31.16
C ARG A 219 29.49 -10.13 -30.33
N TRP A 220 28.96 -11.17 -30.94
CA TRP A 220 28.03 -12.07 -30.26
C TRP A 220 28.61 -12.73 -29.01
N ARG A 221 29.93 -13.03 -28.97
CA ARG A 221 30.60 -13.62 -27.81
C ARG A 221 30.65 -12.66 -26.62
N ALA A 222 30.89 -11.38 -26.86
CA ALA A 222 30.87 -10.35 -25.85
C ALA A 222 29.45 -10.17 -25.29
N THR A 223 28.44 -10.18 -26.17
CA THR A 223 27.02 -10.11 -25.76
C THR A 223 26.63 -11.31 -24.89
N VAL A 224 27.05 -12.53 -25.26
CA VAL A 224 26.76 -13.74 -24.47
C VAL A 224 27.38 -13.65 -23.07
N ILE A 225 28.58 -13.11 -22.90
CA ILE A 225 29.19 -12.92 -21.58
C ILE A 225 28.30 -12.07 -20.70
N ILE A 226 27.80 -10.94 -21.21
CA ILE A 226 26.90 -10.04 -20.49
C ILE A 226 25.55 -10.72 -20.22
N CYS A 227 24.98 -11.45 -21.20
CA CYS A 227 23.73 -12.19 -21.03
C CYS A 227 23.79 -13.22 -19.89
N ILE A 228 24.97 -13.80 -19.61
CA ILE A 228 25.14 -14.75 -18.50
C ILE A 228 25.35 -14.01 -17.17
N THR A 229 26.03 -12.87 -17.19
CA THR A 229 26.33 -12.08 -15.97
C THR A 229 25.06 -11.53 -15.32
N ILE A 230 24.06 -11.13 -16.12
CA ILE A 230 22.78 -10.58 -15.61
C ILE A 230 22.06 -11.59 -14.70
N PRO A 231 21.62 -12.76 -15.21
CA PRO A 231 20.87 -13.71 -14.38
C PRO A 231 21.70 -14.22 -13.20
N MET A 232 23.03 -14.34 -13.35
CA MET A 232 23.90 -14.77 -12.26
C MET A 232 23.85 -13.80 -11.08
N SER A 233 23.92 -12.49 -11.34
CA SER A 233 23.85 -11.46 -10.30
C SER A 233 22.45 -11.35 -9.68
N LEU A 234 21.40 -11.49 -10.50
CA LEU A 234 20.01 -11.43 -10.02
C LEU A 234 19.64 -12.65 -9.16
N ILE A 235 20.00 -13.87 -9.62
CA ILE A 235 19.71 -15.11 -8.88
C ILE A 235 20.46 -15.11 -7.54
N ALA A 236 21.68 -14.63 -7.50
CA ALA A 236 22.46 -14.55 -6.27
C ALA A 236 21.81 -13.64 -5.22
N SER A 237 21.02 -12.65 -5.63
CA SER A 237 20.25 -11.81 -4.70
C SER A 237 19.14 -12.56 -3.96
N PHE A 238 18.60 -13.65 -4.55
CA PHE A 238 17.62 -14.50 -3.86
C PHE A 238 18.21 -15.25 -2.66
N ILE A 239 19.54 -15.46 -2.65
CA ILE A 239 20.24 -16.03 -1.49
C ILE A 239 20.08 -15.11 -0.28
N TYR A 240 20.17 -13.80 -0.49
CA TYR A 240 19.92 -12.82 0.56
C TYR A 240 18.49 -12.94 1.09
N LEU A 241 17.47 -13.00 0.23
CA LEU A 241 16.09 -13.17 0.64
C LEU A 241 15.85 -14.47 1.41
N ALA A 242 16.55 -15.55 1.03
CA ALA A 242 16.43 -16.84 1.70
C ALA A 242 17.08 -16.88 3.09
N ILE A 243 18.13 -16.07 3.33
CA ILE A 243 18.84 -16.00 4.61
C ILE A 243 18.18 -15.03 5.59
N THR A 244 17.49 -14.01 5.06
CA THR A 244 16.86 -12.98 5.91
C THR A 244 15.58 -13.52 6.51
N ASP A 245 15.44 -13.44 7.86
CA ASP A 245 14.21 -13.80 8.54
C ASP A 245 13.02 -12.99 8.03
N GLY A 246 11.98 -13.67 7.52
CA GLY A 246 10.83 -13.03 6.88
C GLY A 246 11.07 -12.57 5.43
N GLY A 247 12.22 -12.91 4.82
CA GLY A 247 12.49 -12.63 3.42
C GLY A 247 11.49 -13.35 2.50
N SER A 248 10.74 -12.58 1.75
CA SER A 248 9.75 -13.09 0.80
C SER A 248 9.94 -12.45 -0.56
N LEU A 249 9.60 -13.22 -1.61
CA LEU A 249 9.47 -12.66 -2.94
C LEU A 249 8.16 -11.86 -2.96
N ASN A 250 8.29 -10.56 -3.07
CA ASN A 250 7.16 -9.62 -3.07
C ASN A 250 7.33 -8.60 -4.20
N ILE A 251 6.32 -7.76 -4.36
CA ILE A 251 6.28 -6.71 -5.40
C ILE A 251 7.52 -5.82 -5.33
N ILE A 252 7.98 -5.44 -4.13
CA ILE A 252 9.15 -4.57 -3.94
C ILE A 252 10.44 -5.26 -4.36
N SER A 253 10.64 -6.53 -3.99
CA SER A 253 11.84 -7.27 -4.37
C SER A 253 11.94 -7.48 -5.89
N LEU A 254 10.82 -7.73 -6.57
CA LEU A 254 10.79 -7.86 -8.03
C LEU A 254 11.00 -6.53 -8.74
N SER A 255 10.40 -5.45 -8.23
CA SER A 255 10.65 -4.11 -8.76
C SER A 255 12.11 -3.70 -8.61
N CYS A 256 12.73 -4.04 -7.46
CA CYS A 256 14.16 -3.84 -7.24
C CYS A 256 15.02 -4.61 -8.27
N LEU A 257 14.65 -5.86 -8.61
CA LEU A 257 15.33 -6.61 -9.65
C LEU A 257 15.22 -5.94 -11.02
N SER A 258 14.03 -5.45 -11.37
CA SER A 258 13.81 -4.72 -12.63
C SER A 258 14.69 -3.47 -12.73
N ILE A 259 14.76 -2.69 -11.66
CA ILE A 259 15.60 -1.50 -11.55
C ILE A 259 17.09 -1.85 -11.64
N ALA A 260 17.48 -2.97 -11.02
CA ALA A 260 18.88 -3.40 -10.94
C ALA A 260 19.46 -3.85 -12.29
N ILE A 261 18.64 -4.36 -13.21
CA ILE A 261 19.10 -4.92 -14.51
C ILE A 261 20.00 -3.94 -15.26
N GLY A 262 19.57 -2.68 -15.38
CA GLY A 262 20.37 -1.66 -16.06
C GLY A 262 21.71 -1.40 -15.38
N ASN A 263 21.73 -1.35 -14.06
CA ASN A 263 22.92 -1.00 -13.28
C ASN A 263 23.92 -2.16 -13.13
N VAL A 264 23.43 -3.41 -13.07
CA VAL A 264 24.24 -4.65 -12.98
C VAL A 264 25.12 -4.84 -14.21
N VAL A 265 24.58 -4.48 -15.37
CA VAL A 265 25.29 -4.67 -16.65
C VAL A 265 26.45 -3.70 -16.80
N ASP A 266 26.35 -2.53 -16.24
CA ASP A 266 27.31 -1.44 -16.40
C ASP A 266 28.73 -1.83 -15.98
N ASP A 267 28.90 -2.47 -14.83
CA ASP A 267 30.20 -2.87 -14.31
C ASP A 267 30.85 -3.93 -15.20
N ALA A 268 30.06 -4.90 -15.65
CA ALA A 268 30.51 -5.93 -16.58
C ALA A 268 30.90 -5.35 -17.96
N ILE A 269 30.15 -4.34 -18.45
CA ILE A 269 30.45 -3.64 -19.69
C ILE A 269 31.82 -2.95 -19.64
N VAL A 270 32.09 -2.20 -18.57
CA VAL A 270 33.36 -1.45 -18.40
C VAL A 270 34.55 -2.40 -18.42
N VAL A 271 34.47 -3.53 -17.69
CA VAL A 271 35.50 -4.52 -17.66
C VAL A 271 35.70 -5.18 -19.04
N LEU A 272 34.61 -5.64 -19.67
CA LEU A 272 34.61 -6.31 -20.95
C LEU A 272 35.18 -5.42 -22.06
N GLU A 273 34.81 -4.14 -22.10
CA GLU A 273 35.30 -3.18 -23.08
C GLU A 273 36.81 -2.96 -22.93
N ASN A 274 37.30 -2.76 -21.70
CA ASN A 274 38.72 -2.56 -21.49
C ASN A 274 39.56 -3.81 -21.87
N VAL A 275 39.08 -5.02 -21.51
CA VAL A 275 39.68 -6.29 -21.94
C VAL A 275 39.69 -6.43 -23.46
N THR A 276 38.57 -6.07 -24.10
CA THR A 276 38.44 -6.08 -25.55
C THR A 276 39.44 -5.13 -26.23
N THR A 277 39.60 -3.93 -25.70
CA THR A 277 40.58 -2.94 -26.18
C THR A 277 42.02 -3.47 -26.10
N HIS A 278 42.38 -4.19 -25.01
CA HIS A 278 43.70 -4.84 -24.88
C HIS A 278 43.93 -5.97 -25.89
N ILE A 279 42.87 -6.78 -26.18
CA ILE A 279 42.91 -7.83 -27.21
C ILE A 279 43.09 -7.21 -28.59
N GLU A 280 42.41 -6.11 -28.91
CA GLU A 280 42.55 -5.38 -30.18
C GLU A 280 43.95 -4.81 -30.37
N ARG A 281 44.61 -4.41 -29.28
CA ARG A 281 46.02 -3.95 -29.29
C ARG A 281 47.02 -5.08 -29.46
N GLY A 282 46.58 -6.35 -29.56
CA GLY A 282 47.42 -7.51 -29.83
C GLY A 282 47.82 -8.32 -28.59
N SER A 283 47.26 -8.05 -27.39
CA SER A 283 47.54 -8.83 -26.20
C SER A 283 46.83 -10.19 -26.25
N GLU A 284 47.45 -11.24 -25.69
CA GLU A 284 46.79 -12.54 -25.53
C GLU A 284 45.55 -12.43 -24.64
N PRO A 285 44.43 -13.14 -24.92
CA PRO A 285 43.18 -13.04 -24.18
C PRO A 285 43.32 -13.19 -22.66
N LYS A 286 44.21 -14.11 -22.19
CA LYS A 286 44.46 -14.29 -20.74
C LYS A 286 45.17 -13.08 -20.13
N GLN A 287 46.20 -12.57 -20.78
CA GLN A 287 46.91 -11.39 -20.32
C GLN A 287 46.06 -10.12 -20.40
N ALA A 288 45.31 -10.00 -21.50
CA ALA A 288 44.37 -8.91 -21.70
C ALA A 288 43.30 -8.87 -20.60
N ALA A 289 42.76 -10.04 -20.19
CA ALA A 289 41.82 -10.14 -19.09
C ALA A 289 42.42 -9.68 -17.77
N ILE A 290 43.65 -10.07 -17.43
CA ILE A 290 44.32 -9.69 -16.18
C ILE A 290 44.62 -8.20 -16.16
N HIS A 291 45.32 -7.71 -17.20
CA HIS A 291 45.76 -6.29 -17.24
C HIS A 291 44.58 -5.34 -17.44
N GLY A 292 43.62 -5.70 -18.35
CA GLY A 292 42.45 -4.89 -18.61
C GLY A 292 41.51 -4.77 -17.39
N THR A 293 41.38 -5.82 -16.62
CA THR A 293 40.60 -5.78 -15.40
C THR A 293 41.28 -4.95 -14.30
N ASN A 294 42.60 -5.16 -14.09
CA ASN A 294 43.36 -4.38 -13.10
C ASN A 294 43.34 -2.87 -13.35
N GLU A 295 43.36 -2.47 -14.61
CA GLU A 295 43.32 -1.01 -14.97
C GLU A 295 42.00 -0.33 -14.56
N VAL A 296 40.86 -1.05 -14.55
CA VAL A 296 39.56 -0.49 -14.25
C VAL A 296 38.97 -0.95 -12.90
N ALA A 297 39.63 -1.86 -12.19
CA ALA A 297 39.10 -2.44 -10.96
C ALA A 297 38.75 -1.40 -9.88
N ILE A 298 39.68 -0.47 -9.65
CA ILE A 298 39.46 0.60 -8.65
C ILE A 298 38.30 1.49 -9.02
N SER A 299 38.17 1.85 -10.30
CA SER A 299 37.04 2.67 -10.77
C SER A 299 35.71 1.95 -10.68
N VAL A 300 35.66 0.63 -10.92
CA VAL A 300 34.47 -0.22 -10.77
C VAL A 300 34.07 -0.32 -9.30
N ILE A 301 35.02 -0.61 -8.40
CA ILE A 301 34.74 -0.67 -6.95
C ILE A 301 34.21 0.67 -6.44
N ALA A 302 34.83 1.77 -6.83
CA ALA A 302 34.40 3.09 -6.39
C ALA A 302 33.01 3.46 -6.94
N SER A 303 32.70 3.12 -8.19
CA SER A 303 31.36 3.33 -8.74
C SER A 303 30.29 2.53 -7.98
N THR A 304 30.62 1.33 -7.55
CA THR A 304 29.71 0.52 -6.70
C THR A 304 29.57 1.10 -5.31
N LEU A 305 30.66 1.58 -4.69
CA LEU A 305 30.60 2.25 -3.39
C LEU A 305 29.74 3.52 -3.44
N THR A 306 29.79 4.27 -4.55
CA THR A 306 28.89 5.42 -4.74
C THR A 306 27.43 5.02 -4.86
N MET A 307 27.13 3.90 -5.51
CA MET A 307 25.76 3.35 -5.57
C MET A 307 25.30 2.87 -4.20
N ILE A 308 26.14 2.17 -3.45
CA ILE A 308 25.85 1.75 -2.08
C ILE A 308 25.61 2.99 -1.17
N ALA A 309 26.40 4.05 -1.32
CA ALA A 309 26.22 5.30 -0.60
C ALA A 309 24.88 5.99 -0.90
N VAL A 310 24.23 5.70 -2.04
CA VAL A 310 22.88 6.16 -2.38
C VAL A 310 21.82 5.26 -1.77
N PHE A 311 21.94 3.94 -1.88
CA PHE A 311 20.89 3.01 -1.47
C PHE A 311 20.91 2.68 0.02
N PHE A 312 22.07 2.68 0.66
CA PHE A 312 22.16 2.36 2.09
C PHE A 312 21.37 3.33 2.99
N PRO A 313 21.43 4.66 2.80
CA PRO A 313 20.63 5.57 3.60
C PRO A 313 19.11 5.38 3.46
N LEU A 314 18.63 4.87 2.32
CA LEU A 314 17.20 4.53 2.15
C LEU A 314 16.70 3.49 3.18
N THR A 315 17.61 2.70 3.74
CA THR A 315 17.26 1.73 4.80
C THR A 315 16.93 2.39 6.13
N MET A 316 17.25 3.67 6.30
CA MET A 316 17.06 4.44 7.55
C MET A 316 15.78 5.28 7.56
N VAL A 317 15.03 5.31 6.46
CA VAL A 317 13.75 6.02 6.37
C VAL A 317 12.73 5.41 7.33
N SER A 318 11.97 6.26 8.01
CA SER A 318 10.89 5.90 8.92
C SER A 318 9.52 5.95 8.25
N GLY A 319 8.47 5.61 8.99
CA GLY A 319 7.10 5.70 8.51
C GLY A 319 6.71 4.65 7.45
N MET A 320 5.61 4.90 6.76
CA MET A 320 5.05 4.00 5.76
C MET A 320 5.98 3.82 4.55
N SER A 321 6.58 4.92 4.08
CA SER A 321 7.59 4.91 3.01
C SER A 321 8.84 4.12 3.41
N GLY A 322 9.21 4.14 4.69
CA GLY A 322 10.36 3.42 5.22
C GLY A 322 10.25 1.90 5.11
N VAL A 323 9.04 1.35 5.20
CA VAL A 323 8.81 -0.09 5.01
C VAL A 323 9.20 -0.51 3.58
N LEU A 324 8.84 0.29 2.58
CA LEU A 324 9.16 0.05 1.18
C LEU A 324 10.66 0.24 0.90
N PHE A 325 11.20 1.36 1.34
CA PHE A 325 12.58 1.77 1.00
C PHE A 325 13.63 0.96 1.73
N ARG A 326 13.35 0.48 2.93
CA ARG A 326 14.27 -0.38 3.67
C ARG A 326 14.58 -1.66 2.91
N GLN A 327 13.56 -2.34 2.39
CA GLN A 327 13.75 -3.56 1.62
C GLN A 327 14.46 -3.27 0.30
N LEU A 328 14.03 -2.22 -0.43
CA LEU A 328 14.66 -1.80 -1.68
C LEU A 328 16.13 -1.44 -1.48
N GLY A 329 16.45 -0.65 -0.45
CA GLY A 329 17.81 -0.23 -0.12
C GLY A 329 18.74 -1.41 0.13
N TRP A 330 18.34 -2.35 0.99
CA TRP A 330 19.14 -3.55 1.28
C TRP A 330 19.32 -4.44 0.05
N MET A 331 18.25 -4.71 -0.70
CA MET A 331 18.30 -5.51 -1.91
C MET A 331 19.26 -4.91 -2.93
N MET A 332 19.18 -3.60 -3.19
CA MET A 332 20.05 -2.91 -4.12
C MET A 332 21.52 -2.96 -3.67
N CYS A 333 21.81 -2.76 -2.39
CA CYS A 333 23.19 -2.87 -1.87
C CYS A 333 23.77 -4.26 -2.09
N VAL A 334 22.99 -5.31 -1.85
CA VAL A 334 23.41 -6.70 -2.06
C VAL A 334 23.63 -6.99 -3.56
N ILE A 335 22.67 -6.61 -4.42
CA ILE A 335 22.77 -6.83 -5.87
C ILE A 335 24.02 -6.11 -6.44
N MET A 336 24.25 -4.86 -6.05
CA MET A 336 25.41 -4.10 -6.51
C MET A 336 26.73 -4.72 -6.07
N THR A 337 26.81 -5.19 -4.82
CA THR A 337 28.00 -5.88 -4.30
C THR A 337 28.28 -7.17 -5.09
N ILE A 338 27.26 -7.99 -5.30
CA ILE A 338 27.39 -9.25 -6.08
C ILE A 338 27.74 -8.96 -7.53
N SER A 339 27.13 -7.93 -8.14
CA SER A 339 27.43 -7.50 -9.51
C SER A 339 28.90 -7.14 -9.67
N THR A 340 29.45 -6.37 -8.74
CA THR A 340 30.86 -5.98 -8.77
C THR A 340 31.79 -7.20 -8.61
N ILE A 341 31.49 -8.12 -7.69
CA ILE A 341 32.23 -9.37 -7.54
C ILE A 341 32.17 -10.16 -8.84
N SER A 342 31.03 -10.27 -9.48
CA SER A 342 30.85 -10.95 -10.77
C SER A 342 31.60 -10.24 -11.90
N ALA A 343 31.57 -8.92 -11.96
CA ALA A 343 32.27 -8.13 -12.96
C ALA A 343 33.79 -8.24 -12.85
N LEU A 344 34.34 -8.36 -11.63
CA LEU A 344 35.78 -8.46 -11.38
C LEU A 344 36.33 -9.89 -11.38
N SER A 345 35.47 -10.92 -11.26
CA SER A 345 35.88 -12.32 -11.22
C SER A 345 35.34 -13.11 -12.42
N PHE A 346 34.03 -13.19 -12.58
CA PHE A 346 33.39 -14.00 -13.61
C PHE A 346 33.59 -13.44 -15.04
N THR A 347 33.36 -12.14 -15.20
CA THR A 347 33.48 -11.48 -16.50
C THR A 347 34.90 -11.61 -17.10
N PRO A 348 36.03 -11.36 -16.37
CA PRO A 348 37.36 -11.56 -16.90
C PRO A 348 37.67 -13.02 -17.25
N MET A 349 37.17 -13.96 -16.42
CA MET A 349 37.35 -15.39 -16.70
C MET A 349 36.68 -15.77 -18.01
N MET A 350 35.43 -15.33 -18.21
CA MET A 350 34.69 -15.60 -19.47
C MET A 350 35.35 -14.90 -20.67
N CYS A 351 35.87 -13.67 -20.49
CA CYS A 351 36.60 -12.95 -21.52
C CYS A 351 37.87 -13.72 -21.95
N ALA A 352 38.65 -14.26 -20.98
CA ALA A 352 39.84 -15.05 -21.26
C ALA A 352 39.55 -16.34 -22.06
N GLN A 353 38.36 -16.94 -21.83
CA GLN A 353 37.98 -18.19 -22.48
C GLN A 353 37.30 -17.98 -23.85
N MET A 354 36.41 -16.99 -23.95
CA MET A 354 35.53 -16.81 -25.11
C MET A 354 36.01 -15.75 -26.11
N LEU A 355 36.73 -14.70 -25.65
CA LEU A 355 37.19 -13.65 -26.57
C LEU A 355 38.43 -14.09 -27.31
N ARG A 356 38.45 -13.86 -28.61
CA ARG A 356 39.61 -14.12 -29.50
C ARG A 356 39.68 -13.06 -30.58
N LEU A 357 40.87 -12.75 -31.07
CA LEU A 357 41.08 -11.91 -32.25
C LEU A 357 40.46 -12.60 -33.48
N GLN A 358 39.31 -12.10 -33.91
CA GLN A 358 38.64 -12.60 -35.10
C GLN A 358 39.27 -12.02 -36.38
N LYS A 359 40.04 -12.82 -37.13
CA LYS A 359 40.61 -12.42 -38.41
C LYS A 359 39.62 -12.46 -39.60
N LYS A 360 38.48 -13.15 -39.50
CA LYS A 360 37.44 -13.18 -40.52
C LYS A 360 36.04 -13.22 -39.89
N GLN A 361 35.24 -12.18 -40.15
CA GLN A 361 33.81 -12.17 -39.85
C GLN A 361 32.99 -12.69 -41.04
N SER A 362 31.82 -13.28 -40.81
CA SER A 362 30.89 -13.69 -41.86
C SER A 362 30.47 -12.50 -42.72
N LYS A 363 30.49 -12.67 -44.08
CA LYS A 363 30.13 -11.60 -45.01
C LYS A 363 28.75 -11.00 -44.74
N CYS A 364 27.79 -11.83 -44.36
CA CYS A 364 26.43 -11.41 -44.04
C CYS A 364 26.37 -10.47 -42.81
N PHE A 365 27.11 -10.80 -41.76
CA PHE A 365 27.22 -10.00 -40.54
C PHE A 365 27.91 -8.66 -40.80
N VAL A 366 28.98 -8.65 -41.56
CA VAL A 366 29.72 -7.42 -41.92
C VAL A 366 28.83 -6.46 -42.70
N THR A 367 27.99 -6.97 -43.60
CA THR A 367 27.11 -6.14 -44.41
C THR A 367 26.05 -5.46 -43.57
N PHE A 368 25.51 -6.16 -42.56
CA PHE A 368 24.48 -5.61 -41.65
C PHE A 368 25.08 -4.66 -40.61
N TYR A 369 26.27 -4.97 -40.07
CA TYR A 369 26.89 -4.19 -38.98
C TYR A 369 27.65 -2.95 -39.45
N LYS A 370 28.23 -2.98 -40.68
CA LYS A 370 29.02 -1.88 -41.24
C LYS A 370 28.31 -0.48 -41.27
N PRO A 371 26.98 -0.35 -41.54
CA PRO A 371 26.31 0.92 -41.43
C PRO A 371 26.23 1.43 -39.99
N ILE A 372 26.04 0.54 -39.00
CA ILE A 372 25.98 0.86 -37.57
C ILE A 372 27.36 1.37 -37.11
N GLU A 373 28.43 0.68 -37.46
CA GLU A 373 29.81 1.06 -37.13
C GLU A 373 30.14 2.45 -37.70
N ARG A 374 29.78 2.71 -38.99
CA ARG A 374 29.97 4.04 -39.60
C ARG A 374 29.18 5.14 -38.89
N ALA A 375 27.97 4.84 -38.43
CA ALA A 375 27.15 5.78 -37.69
C ALA A 375 27.78 6.10 -36.33
N LEU A 376 28.31 5.08 -35.62
CA LEU A 376 29.01 5.26 -34.35
C LEU A 376 30.32 6.03 -34.53
N ASP A 377 31.10 5.74 -35.54
CA ASP A 377 32.34 6.49 -35.88
C ASP A 377 32.00 7.95 -36.26
N GLY A 378 30.92 8.14 -36.98
CA GLY A 378 30.40 9.48 -37.32
C GLY A 378 30.04 10.29 -36.07
N LEU A 379 29.38 9.64 -35.10
CA LEU A 379 29.00 10.21 -33.80
C LEU A 379 30.23 10.60 -32.97
N ASP A 380 31.27 9.72 -32.90
CA ASP A 380 32.52 10.00 -32.19
C ASP A 380 33.21 11.26 -32.77
N ASN A 381 33.30 11.34 -34.10
CA ASN A 381 33.95 12.47 -34.79
C ASN A 381 33.14 13.77 -34.65
N TRP A 382 31.81 13.69 -34.69
CA TRP A 382 30.92 14.81 -34.46
C TRP A 382 31.06 15.33 -33.03
N TYR A 383 31.02 14.45 -32.04
CA TYR A 383 31.17 14.80 -30.62
C TYR A 383 32.56 15.40 -30.36
N GLN A 384 33.62 14.84 -30.90
CA GLN A 384 34.97 15.37 -30.74
C GLN A 384 35.07 16.86 -31.24
N LYS A 385 34.45 17.14 -32.38
CA LYS A 385 34.41 18.50 -32.94
C LYS A 385 33.61 19.44 -32.04
N ARG A 386 32.43 19.01 -31.56
CA ARG A 386 31.58 19.81 -30.67
C ARG A 386 32.21 20.03 -29.30
N LEU A 387 32.83 19.01 -28.72
CA LEU A 387 33.54 19.11 -27.46
C LEU A 387 34.73 20.09 -27.55
N ASN A 388 35.53 20.05 -28.64
CA ASN A 388 36.59 20.99 -28.83
C ASN A 388 36.11 22.46 -28.95
N TRP A 389 34.96 22.67 -29.58
CA TRP A 389 34.28 23.97 -29.59
C TRP A 389 33.79 24.37 -28.20
N ALA A 390 33.14 23.49 -27.47
CA ALA A 390 32.59 23.71 -26.13
C ALA A 390 33.69 24.09 -25.11
N VAL A 391 34.80 23.39 -25.11
CA VAL A 391 35.96 23.67 -24.25
C VAL A 391 36.58 25.06 -24.52
N ARG A 392 36.46 25.57 -25.73
CA ARG A 392 36.93 26.93 -26.08
C ARG A 392 35.95 28.03 -25.66
N HIS A 393 34.62 27.72 -25.69
CA HIS A 393 33.53 28.67 -25.37
C HIS A 393 32.93 28.37 -23.97
N ARG A 394 33.76 28.21 -22.93
CA ARG A 394 33.37 27.77 -21.60
C ARG A 394 32.26 28.57 -20.96
N ARG A 395 32.36 29.93 -21.01
CA ARG A 395 31.36 30.81 -20.40
C ARG A 395 29.97 30.67 -21.04
N THR A 396 29.91 30.55 -22.36
CA THR A 396 28.66 30.36 -23.09
C THR A 396 27.99 29.05 -22.74
N ILE A 397 28.77 27.97 -22.63
CA ILE A 397 28.20 26.64 -22.26
C ILE A 397 27.69 26.65 -20.83
N ILE A 398 28.47 27.20 -19.87
CA ILE A 398 28.01 27.28 -18.47
C ILE A 398 26.74 28.14 -18.35
N ALA A 399 26.70 29.28 -19.01
CA ALA A 399 25.52 30.16 -19.02
C ALA A 399 24.30 29.47 -19.68
N GLY A 400 24.51 28.74 -20.79
CA GLY A 400 23.47 27.97 -21.45
C GLY A 400 22.90 26.85 -20.59
N CYS A 401 23.76 26.08 -19.90
CA CYS A 401 23.35 25.05 -18.96
C CYS A 401 22.57 25.63 -17.78
N PHE A 402 23.05 26.76 -17.23
CA PHE A 402 22.36 27.43 -16.14
C PHE A 402 20.99 27.99 -16.57
N GLY A 403 20.90 28.55 -17.76
CA GLY A 403 19.63 29.00 -18.36
C GLY A 403 18.65 27.84 -18.57
N PHE A 404 19.14 26.68 -19.02
CA PHE A 404 18.34 25.46 -19.14
C PHE A 404 17.81 24.97 -17.78
N PHE A 405 18.66 25.01 -16.74
CA PHE A 405 18.24 24.67 -15.37
C PHE A 405 17.12 25.60 -14.86
N LEU A 406 17.27 26.92 -15.06
CA LEU A 406 16.25 27.89 -14.68
C LEU A 406 14.92 27.66 -15.45
N LEU A 407 15.01 27.31 -16.73
CA LEU A 407 13.83 26.98 -17.54
C LEU A 407 13.12 25.73 -17.01
N SER A 408 13.87 24.71 -16.57
CA SER A 408 13.29 23.47 -16.02
C SER A 408 12.54 23.71 -14.71
N LEU A 409 12.95 24.69 -13.91
CA LEU A 409 12.24 25.07 -12.68
C LEU A 409 10.85 25.67 -12.95
N ILE A 410 10.64 26.24 -14.13
CA ILE A 410 9.32 26.75 -14.53
C ILE A 410 8.35 25.57 -14.73
N CYS A 411 8.84 24.46 -15.27
CA CYS A 411 8.04 23.24 -15.44
C CYS A 411 7.54 22.68 -14.11
N ALA A 412 8.31 22.86 -13.02
CA ALA A 412 7.92 22.38 -11.68
C ALA A 412 6.59 22.97 -11.18
N LYS A 413 6.26 24.22 -11.60
CA LYS A 413 4.98 24.86 -11.22
C LYS A 413 3.75 24.20 -11.83
N GLY A 414 3.92 23.48 -12.93
CA GLY A 414 2.84 22.79 -13.62
C GLY A 414 2.70 21.32 -13.27
N ILE A 415 3.58 20.80 -12.38
CA ILE A 415 3.54 19.40 -11.96
C ILE A 415 2.74 19.32 -10.66
N GLY A 416 1.67 18.51 -10.68
CA GLY A 416 0.91 18.20 -9.47
C GLY A 416 1.67 17.29 -8.51
N THR A 417 1.29 17.31 -7.23
CA THR A 417 1.88 16.44 -6.20
C THR A 417 0.86 15.46 -5.67
N GLU A 418 1.27 14.21 -5.50
CA GLU A 418 0.50 13.13 -4.90
C GLU A 418 1.38 12.32 -3.97
N PHE A 419 0.79 11.58 -3.04
CA PHE A 419 1.54 10.68 -2.17
C PHE A 419 1.96 9.43 -2.97
N PHE A 420 0.98 8.63 -3.37
CA PHE A 420 1.14 7.52 -4.31
C PHE A 420 0.14 7.67 -5.46
N PRO A 421 0.46 7.20 -6.68
CA PRO A 421 -0.50 7.20 -7.77
C PRO A 421 -1.63 6.22 -7.48
N SER A 422 -2.84 6.58 -7.87
CA SER A 422 -4.01 5.69 -7.81
C SER A 422 -3.82 4.49 -8.74
N GLN A 423 -4.18 3.31 -8.26
CA GLN A 423 -4.06 2.05 -9.00
C GLN A 423 -5.43 1.56 -9.45
N ASP A 424 -5.48 0.99 -10.65
CA ASP A 424 -6.66 0.28 -11.12
C ASP A 424 -6.56 -1.21 -10.72
N ASN A 425 -7.10 -1.52 -9.54
CA ASN A 425 -7.18 -2.89 -9.02
C ASN A 425 -8.53 -3.57 -9.28
N SER A 426 -9.34 -3.04 -10.20
CA SER A 426 -10.66 -3.54 -10.59
C SER A 426 -11.68 -3.64 -9.44
N ARG A 427 -11.50 -2.89 -8.34
CA ARG A 427 -12.37 -2.90 -7.16
C ARG A 427 -12.99 -1.55 -6.90
N ILE A 428 -14.26 -1.56 -6.53
CA ILE A 428 -15.00 -0.37 -6.08
C ILE A 428 -15.66 -0.72 -4.76
N SER A 429 -15.52 0.15 -3.77
CA SER A 429 -16.33 0.11 -2.55
C SER A 429 -17.29 1.29 -2.57
N VAL A 430 -18.58 1.02 -2.37
CA VAL A 430 -19.59 2.08 -2.24
C VAL A 430 -20.23 1.95 -0.88
N GLN A 431 -20.20 3.03 -0.12
CA GLN A 431 -20.86 3.11 1.17
C GLN A 431 -21.96 4.17 1.10
N LEU A 432 -23.18 3.74 1.35
CA LEU A 432 -24.35 4.60 1.35
C LEU A 432 -24.95 4.65 2.76
N GLN A 433 -25.37 5.82 3.16
CA GLN A 433 -26.05 6.01 4.43
C GLN A 433 -27.40 6.69 4.17
N LEU A 434 -28.46 6.03 4.63
CA LEU A 434 -29.79 6.59 4.75
C LEU A 434 -29.89 7.42 6.04
N PRO A 435 -30.95 8.24 6.21
CA PRO A 435 -31.19 8.92 7.47
C PRO A 435 -31.12 7.96 8.65
N ILE A 436 -30.46 8.39 9.72
CA ILE A 436 -30.28 7.57 10.93
C ILE A 436 -31.64 7.17 11.47
N GLY A 437 -31.80 5.90 11.83
CA GLY A 437 -33.07 5.33 12.22
C GLY A 437 -33.88 4.71 11.08
N ALA A 438 -33.41 4.77 9.85
CA ALA A 438 -34.04 4.06 8.75
C ALA A 438 -34.03 2.53 9.01
N ARG A 439 -35.13 1.87 8.65
CA ARG A 439 -35.27 0.43 8.80
C ARG A 439 -34.42 -0.32 7.76
N VAL A 440 -33.96 -1.52 8.12
CA VAL A 440 -33.15 -2.37 7.26
C VAL A 440 -33.87 -2.68 5.93
N GLU A 441 -35.19 -2.87 5.96
CA GLU A 441 -35.97 -3.19 4.76
C GLU A 441 -35.94 -2.06 3.72
N ARG A 442 -35.86 -0.79 4.18
CA ARG A 442 -35.71 0.36 3.28
C ARG A 442 -34.32 0.42 2.64
N ALA A 443 -33.31 0.17 3.44
CA ALA A 443 -31.93 0.10 2.96
C ALA A 443 -31.77 -1.05 1.95
N GLN A 444 -32.35 -2.21 2.23
CA GLN A 444 -32.35 -3.37 1.36
C GLN A 444 -33.05 -3.07 0.03
N ALA A 445 -34.25 -2.48 0.04
CA ALA A 445 -35.00 -2.15 -1.18
C ALA A 445 -34.19 -1.21 -2.09
N LEU A 446 -33.54 -0.18 -1.51
CA LEU A 446 -32.67 0.75 -2.25
C LEU A 446 -31.44 0.03 -2.80
N ALA A 447 -30.79 -0.82 -1.99
CA ALA A 447 -29.61 -1.56 -2.42
C ALA A 447 -29.92 -2.52 -3.57
N GLN A 448 -31.07 -3.18 -3.54
CA GLN A 448 -31.53 -4.05 -4.62
C GLN A 448 -31.79 -3.28 -5.91
N GLU A 449 -32.49 -2.14 -5.83
CA GLU A 449 -32.75 -1.28 -6.99
C GLU A 449 -31.44 -0.80 -7.65
N LEU A 450 -30.47 -0.34 -6.83
CA LEU A 450 -29.15 0.08 -7.34
C LEU A 450 -28.38 -1.08 -7.96
N THR A 451 -28.44 -2.27 -7.34
CA THR A 451 -27.78 -3.48 -7.87
C THR A 451 -28.32 -3.84 -9.25
N GLU A 452 -29.64 -3.89 -9.43
CA GLU A 452 -30.26 -4.20 -10.72
C GLU A 452 -29.90 -3.14 -11.79
N LYS A 453 -29.91 -1.85 -11.41
CA LYS A 453 -29.52 -0.75 -12.28
C LYS A 453 -28.06 -0.85 -12.72
N TRP A 454 -27.14 -1.09 -11.78
CA TRP A 454 -25.71 -1.14 -12.08
C TRP A 454 -25.30 -2.40 -12.83
N LEU A 455 -25.85 -3.57 -12.50
CA LEU A 455 -25.61 -4.81 -13.25
C LEU A 455 -26.04 -4.67 -14.72
N LYS A 456 -27.15 -3.96 -14.98
CA LYS A 456 -27.62 -3.70 -16.35
C LYS A 456 -26.80 -2.63 -17.05
N LYS A 457 -26.45 -1.54 -16.37
CA LYS A 457 -25.69 -0.40 -16.95
C LYS A 457 -24.26 -0.79 -17.29
N TYR A 458 -23.62 -1.63 -16.46
CA TYR A 458 -22.25 -2.05 -16.60
C TYR A 458 -22.12 -3.54 -16.96
N GLU A 459 -23.05 -4.05 -17.76
CA GLU A 459 -23.00 -5.42 -18.28
C GLU A 459 -21.71 -5.63 -19.09
N GLY A 460 -20.98 -6.72 -18.81
CA GLY A 460 -19.67 -7.02 -19.41
C GLY A 460 -18.48 -6.22 -18.83
N VAL A 461 -18.72 -5.30 -17.90
CA VAL A 461 -17.69 -4.57 -17.17
C VAL A 461 -17.64 -5.00 -15.70
N MET A 462 -18.83 -5.15 -15.08
CA MET A 462 -18.99 -5.59 -13.70
C MET A 462 -19.06 -7.11 -13.63
N ARG A 463 -18.23 -7.72 -12.79
CA ARG A 463 -18.19 -9.16 -12.58
C ARG A 463 -19.07 -9.60 -11.40
N ILE A 464 -18.96 -8.90 -10.29
CA ILE A 464 -19.67 -9.20 -9.05
C ILE A 464 -20.09 -7.88 -8.39
N CYS A 465 -21.36 -7.83 -7.95
CA CYS A 465 -21.90 -6.80 -7.11
C CYS A 465 -22.39 -7.46 -5.81
N ASN A 466 -21.64 -7.28 -4.73
CA ASN A 466 -22.01 -7.75 -3.41
C ASN A 466 -22.39 -6.55 -2.56
N TYR A 467 -23.47 -6.66 -1.78
CA TYR A 467 -23.79 -5.67 -0.78
C TYR A 467 -24.20 -6.29 0.55
N THR A 468 -23.96 -5.55 1.62
CA THR A 468 -24.36 -5.90 2.97
C THR A 468 -25.18 -4.77 3.58
N VAL A 469 -26.24 -5.13 4.27
CA VAL A 469 -27.12 -4.21 5.02
C VAL A 469 -27.40 -4.77 6.42
N GLY A 470 -27.68 -3.89 7.36
CA GLY A 470 -27.96 -4.31 8.74
C GLY A 470 -26.78 -4.21 9.68
N GLN A 471 -27.02 -4.58 10.92
CA GLN A 471 -26.01 -4.49 11.98
C GLN A 471 -25.28 -5.82 12.12
N ALA A 472 -23.97 -5.76 12.06
CA ALA A 472 -23.13 -6.93 12.24
C ALA A 472 -23.09 -7.39 13.70
N ASP A 473 -22.84 -8.70 13.88
CA ASP A 473 -22.61 -9.29 15.19
C ASP A 473 -21.32 -8.72 15.82
N ALA A 474 -21.37 -8.38 17.10
CA ALA A 474 -20.26 -7.82 17.86
C ALA A 474 -19.02 -8.77 17.90
N ASP A 475 -19.23 -10.06 17.77
CA ASP A 475 -18.17 -11.07 17.76
C ASP A 475 -17.46 -11.15 16.40
N ASN A 476 -17.98 -10.51 15.37
CA ASN A 476 -17.37 -10.49 14.05
C ASN A 476 -16.29 -9.41 13.97
N THR A 477 -15.02 -9.83 14.10
CA THR A 477 -13.86 -8.94 14.06
C THR A 477 -13.72 -8.12 12.78
N TRP A 478 -14.26 -8.60 11.66
CA TRP A 478 -14.27 -7.83 10.41
C TRP A 478 -15.30 -6.72 10.43
N ALA A 479 -16.47 -7.02 10.94
CA ALA A 479 -17.56 -6.08 11.02
C ALA A 479 -17.31 -4.94 12.03
N SER A 480 -16.48 -5.19 13.05
CA SER A 480 -16.11 -4.15 14.02
C SER A 480 -15.16 -3.07 13.43
N ILE A 481 -14.58 -3.31 12.26
CA ILE A 481 -13.70 -2.38 11.56
C ILE A 481 -14.46 -1.52 10.54
N GLN A 482 -15.64 -1.97 10.12
CA GLN A 482 -16.46 -1.28 9.14
C GLN A 482 -17.64 -0.58 9.80
N ASP A 483 -18.05 0.57 9.23
CA ASP A 483 -19.30 1.19 9.60
C ASP A 483 -20.45 0.23 9.28
N ASN A 484 -21.27 -0.08 10.26
CA ASN A 484 -22.42 -0.96 10.13
C ASN A 484 -23.62 -0.40 10.89
N GLY A 485 -24.81 -0.72 10.44
CA GLY A 485 -26.05 -0.23 11.02
C GLY A 485 -27.25 -0.50 10.10
N SER A 486 -28.46 -0.37 10.64
CA SER A 486 -29.69 -0.59 9.86
C SER A 486 -29.86 0.38 8.68
N HIS A 487 -29.22 1.54 8.74
CA HIS A 487 -29.27 2.62 7.75
C HIS A 487 -28.06 2.64 6.81
N ILE A 488 -27.11 1.71 6.99
CA ILE A 488 -25.87 1.66 6.21
C ILE A 488 -25.93 0.53 5.21
N ILE A 489 -25.55 0.85 3.96
CA ILE A 489 -25.41 -0.11 2.87
C ILE A 489 -23.97 -0.09 2.42
N SER A 490 -23.31 -1.24 2.42
CA SER A 490 -21.91 -1.38 1.98
C SER A 490 -21.83 -2.28 0.75
N PHE A 491 -21.45 -1.72 -0.38
CA PHE A 491 -21.21 -2.46 -1.61
C PHE A 491 -19.73 -2.79 -1.77
N ASN A 492 -19.46 -4.01 -2.17
CA ASN A 492 -18.16 -4.47 -2.66
C ASN A 492 -18.33 -4.94 -4.11
N ILE A 493 -17.86 -4.13 -5.04
CA ILE A 493 -18.03 -4.37 -6.47
C ILE A 493 -16.69 -4.76 -7.06
N ASN A 494 -16.71 -5.80 -7.89
CA ASN A 494 -15.53 -6.25 -8.60
C ASN A 494 -15.78 -6.21 -10.10
N LEU A 495 -14.88 -5.55 -10.83
CA LEU A 495 -14.91 -5.42 -12.27
C LEU A 495 -14.06 -6.53 -12.92
N TYR A 496 -14.22 -6.72 -14.22
CA TYR A 496 -13.26 -7.50 -15.01
C TYR A 496 -11.91 -6.78 -15.06
N ASN A 497 -10.83 -7.52 -15.29
CA ASN A 497 -9.49 -6.95 -15.35
C ASN A 497 -9.39 -5.82 -16.40
N PRO A 498 -8.47 -4.84 -16.23
CA PRO A 498 -8.34 -3.71 -17.17
C PRO A 498 -8.22 -4.12 -18.64
N ASP A 499 -7.54 -5.22 -18.92
CA ASP A 499 -7.37 -5.75 -20.29
C ASP A 499 -8.65 -6.33 -20.93
N GLN A 500 -9.65 -6.63 -20.10
CA GLN A 500 -10.92 -7.26 -20.52
C GLN A 500 -12.08 -6.28 -20.63
N ARG A 501 -11.88 -5.02 -20.25
CA ARG A 501 -12.91 -3.97 -20.26
C ARG A 501 -12.47 -2.74 -21.04
N SER A 502 -13.45 -2.04 -21.60
CA SER A 502 -13.21 -0.83 -22.41
C SER A 502 -13.31 0.46 -21.60
N VAL A 503 -13.76 0.39 -20.34
CA VAL A 503 -14.04 1.55 -19.47
C VAL A 503 -13.08 1.48 -18.29
N THR A 504 -12.52 2.62 -17.89
CA THR A 504 -11.62 2.72 -16.74
C THR A 504 -12.36 2.63 -15.43
N LEU A 505 -11.65 2.25 -14.36
CA LEU A 505 -12.21 2.21 -12.99
C LEU A 505 -12.77 3.58 -12.57
N ALA A 506 -12.05 4.65 -12.90
CA ALA A 506 -12.44 6.02 -12.56
C ALA A 506 -13.76 6.42 -13.25
N GLU A 507 -13.93 6.11 -14.56
CA GLU A 507 -15.17 6.39 -15.30
C GLU A 507 -16.37 5.64 -14.74
N VAL A 508 -16.20 4.40 -14.30
CA VAL A 508 -17.28 3.64 -13.64
C VAL A 508 -17.65 4.30 -12.32
N CYS A 509 -16.66 4.69 -11.50
CA CYS A 509 -16.93 5.38 -10.22
C CYS A 509 -17.64 6.72 -10.42
N ASP A 510 -17.21 7.52 -11.40
CA ASP A 510 -17.86 8.80 -11.71
C ASP A 510 -19.29 8.60 -12.20
N GLY A 511 -19.51 7.56 -13.03
CA GLY A 511 -20.85 7.20 -13.49
C GLY A 511 -21.77 6.69 -12.36
N MET A 512 -21.19 6.01 -11.33
CA MET A 512 -21.94 5.63 -10.12
C MET A 512 -22.26 6.84 -9.24
N ARG A 513 -21.30 7.77 -9.06
CA ARG A 513 -21.56 9.04 -8.35
C ARG A 513 -22.68 9.84 -8.97
N GLU A 514 -22.73 9.86 -10.30
CA GLU A 514 -23.79 10.56 -11.03
C GLU A 514 -25.15 9.87 -10.84
N ASP A 515 -25.19 8.53 -10.87
CA ASP A 515 -26.40 7.76 -10.59
C ASP A 515 -26.93 8.00 -9.16
N LEU A 516 -26.05 8.14 -8.17
CA LEU A 516 -26.41 8.36 -6.77
C LEU A 516 -26.99 9.75 -6.51
N LYS A 517 -26.65 10.77 -7.31
CA LYS A 517 -27.27 12.10 -7.20
C LYS A 517 -28.79 12.09 -7.45
N ALA A 518 -29.29 11.06 -8.12
CA ALA A 518 -30.74 10.91 -8.36
C ALA A 518 -31.53 10.48 -7.10
N TYR A 519 -30.84 10.12 -6.01
CA TYR A 519 -31.43 9.62 -4.77
C TYR A 519 -31.24 10.64 -3.62
N PRO A 520 -32.12 11.64 -3.49
CA PRO A 520 -31.99 12.70 -2.48
C PRO A 520 -32.24 12.20 -1.06
N GLU A 521 -32.66 10.96 -0.90
CA GLU A 521 -32.86 10.30 0.40
C GLU A 521 -31.56 9.79 1.05
N LEU A 522 -30.44 9.86 0.35
CA LEU A 522 -29.13 9.48 0.87
C LEU A 522 -28.49 10.66 1.62
N ASP A 523 -28.21 10.49 2.89
CA ASP A 523 -27.48 11.48 3.68
C ASP A 523 -26.00 11.49 3.32
N LYS A 524 -25.45 10.28 3.04
CA LYS A 524 -24.06 10.11 2.63
C LYS A 524 -23.96 9.07 1.52
N ALA A 525 -23.21 9.39 0.50
CA ALA A 525 -22.91 8.47 -0.59
C ALA A 525 -21.40 8.54 -0.90
N GLN A 526 -20.66 7.50 -0.60
CA GLN A 526 -19.23 7.43 -0.78
C GLN A 526 -18.86 6.35 -1.78
N VAL A 527 -18.20 6.74 -2.87
CA VAL A 527 -17.71 5.83 -3.91
C VAL A 527 -16.18 5.88 -3.90
N ILE A 528 -15.55 4.77 -3.51
CA ILE A 528 -14.10 4.65 -3.29
C ILE A 528 -13.49 3.75 -4.35
N LEU A 529 -12.51 4.29 -5.10
CA LEU A 529 -11.69 3.51 -6.00
C LEU A 529 -10.72 2.60 -5.21
N GLY A 530 -10.49 1.41 -5.72
CA GLY A 530 -9.50 0.51 -5.14
C GLY A 530 -9.95 -0.19 -3.86
N GLY A 531 -11.18 0.02 -3.42
CA GLY A 531 -11.76 -0.62 -2.24
C GLY A 531 -11.22 -0.11 -0.89
N SER A 532 -10.38 0.94 -0.88
CA SER A 532 -9.85 1.57 0.32
C SER A 532 -9.64 3.06 0.11
N SER A 533 -9.98 3.85 1.10
CA SER A 533 -9.70 5.28 1.15
C SER A 533 -8.38 5.50 1.89
N GLY A 534 -7.49 6.30 1.33
CA GLY A 534 -6.20 6.62 1.92
C GLY A 534 -5.29 5.39 2.08
N GLY A 535 -4.12 5.39 1.55
CA GLY A 535 -3.19 4.28 1.61
C GLY A 535 -2.54 4.01 0.26
N MET A 536 -1.75 2.96 0.19
CA MET A 536 -0.95 2.62 -0.99
C MET A 536 -1.85 2.12 -2.13
N GLY A 537 -2.17 3.00 -3.08
CA GLY A 537 -2.97 2.67 -4.28
C GLY A 537 -4.49 2.89 -4.16
N GLY A 538 -4.97 3.42 -3.02
CA GLY A 538 -6.36 3.85 -2.87
C GLY A 538 -6.64 5.25 -3.43
N GLN A 539 -7.88 5.67 -3.38
CA GLN A 539 -8.27 7.02 -3.78
C GLN A 539 -7.70 8.06 -2.82
N ALA A 540 -7.06 9.10 -3.37
CA ALA A 540 -6.51 10.19 -2.57
C ALA A 540 -7.64 11.01 -1.93
N THR A 541 -7.49 11.30 -0.64
CA THR A 541 -8.35 12.19 0.14
C THR A 541 -7.54 13.32 0.73
N ALA A 542 -8.11 14.52 0.73
CA ALA A 542 -7.60 15.64 1.52
C ALA A 542 -8.38 15.70 2.82
N ASP A 543 -7.72 15.35 3.91
CA ASP A 543 -8.34 15.24 5.22
C ASP A 543 -8.00 16.47 6.06
N PHE A 544 -9.04 17.07 6.64
CA PHE A 544 -8.96 18.24 7.52
C PHE A 544 -9.50 17.87 8.88
N GLU A 545 -8.65 17.81 9.88
CA GLU A 545 -9.02 17.48 11.26
C GLU A 545 -9.37 18.75 12.03
N ILE A 546 -10.58 18.80 12.53
CA ILE A 546 -11.12 19.88 13.35
C ILE A 546 -11.01 19.47 14.81
N TYR A 547 -10.19 20.15 15.57
CA TYR A 547 -9.99 19.92 16.99
C TYR A 547 -10.88 20.86 17.81
N GLY A 548 -11.62 20.33 18.77
CA GLY A 548 -12.49 21.11 19.64
C GLY A 548 -13.33 20.25 20.58
N TYR A 549 -13.68 20.79 21.73
CA TYR A 549 -14.47 20.08 22.75
C TYR A 549 -15.97 20.29 22.61
N ASP A 550 -16.41 21.43 22.06
CA ASP A 550 -17.82 21.72 21.82
C ASP A 550 -18.30 21.11 20.51
N PHE A 551 -19.30 20.24 20.61
CA PHE A 551 -19.84 19.55 19.44
C PHE A 551 -20.55 20.51 18.49
N THR A 552 -21.29 21.47 19.01
CA THR A 552 -22.10 22.40 18.19
C THR A 552 -21.21 23.28 17.33
N GLU A 553 -20.13 23.79 17.91
CA GLU A 553 -19.16 24.64 17.21
C GLU A 553 -18.32 23.84 16.20
N THR A 554 -17.89 22.61 16.57
CA THR A 554 -17.14 21.75 15.64
C THR A 554 -17.99 21.27 14.48
N ASP A 555 -19.28 20.95 14.71
CA ASP A 555 -20.20 20.53 13.65
C ASP A 555 -20.52 21.69 12.70
N LYS A 556 -20.67 22.92 13.22
CA LYS A 556 -20.85 24.11 12.40
C LYS A 556 -19.62 24.38 11.52
N ALA A 557 -18.43 24.32 12.11
CA ALA A 557 -17.19 24.50 11.37
C ALA A 557 -17.01 23.40 10.30
N ALA A 558 -17.33 22.15 10.61
CA ALA A 558 -17.27 21.03 9.66
C ALA A 558 -18.26 21.21 8.49
N ALA A 559 -19.49 21.66 8.76
CA ALA A 559 -20.50 21.92 7.74
C ALA A 559 -20.07 23.08 6.80
N GLU A 560 -19.55 24.17 7.37
CA GLU A 560 -19.06 25.31 6.59
C GLU A 560 -17.85 24.92 5.71
N LEU A 561 -16.92 24.16 6.26
CA LEU A 561 -15.77 23.65 5.51
C LEU A 561 -16.22 22.70 4.39
N LYS A 562 -17.17 21.80 4.66
CA LYS A 562 -17.74 20.89 3.65
C LYS A 562 -18.34 21.65 2.48
N GLU A 563 -19.18 22.66 2.73
CA GLU A 563 -19.80 23.46 1.67
C GLU A 563 -18.78 24.26 0.85
N ALA A 564 -17.71 24.70 1.48
CA ALA A 564 -16.66 25.46 0.80
C ALA A 564 -15.79 24.53 -0.05
N LEU A 565 -15.42 23.33 0.44
CA LEU A 565 -14.61 22.34 -0.25
C LEU A 565 -15.35 21.76 -1.48
N LEU A 566 -16.66 21.58 -1.42
CA LEU A 566 -17.46 21.11 -2.57
C LEU A 566 -17.38 22.05 -3.78
N LYS A 567 -17.01 23.33 -3.58
CA LYS A 567 -16.83 24.31 -4.65
C LYS A 567 -15.42 24.31 -5.24
N VAL A 568 -14.50 23.57 -4.64
CA VAL A 568 -13.10 23.46 -5.11
C VAL A 568 -13.05 22.53 -6.32
N ASN A 569 -12.39 22.98 -7.37
CA ASN A 569 -12.24 22.18 -8.58
C ASN A 569 -11.38 20.94 -8.31
N GLY A 570 -11.88 19.76 -8.68
CA GLY A 570 -11.23 18.49 -8.45
C GLY A 570 -11.67 17.78 -7.16
N VAL A 571 -12.61 18.33 -6.39
CA VAL A 571 -13.29 17.66 -5.29
C VAL A 571 -14.58 17.04 -5.82
N SER A 572 -14.71 15.73 -5.68
CA SER A 572 -15.91 15.00 -6.13
C SER A 572 -16.95 14.84 -5.02
N GLU A 573 -16.49 14.71 -3.79
CA GLU A 573 -17.32 14.42 -2.62
C GLU A 573 -16.61 14.92 -1.35
N VAL A 574 -17.38 15.34 -0.35
CA VAL A 574 -16.84 15.73 0.97
C VAL A 574 -17.62 15.03 2.07
N ASN A 575 -16.92 14.26 2.88
CA ASN A 575 -17.48 13.49 3.97
C ASN A 575 -17.03 14.04 5.33
N ILE A 576 -17.93 14.04 6.30
CA ILE A 576 -17.62 14.35 7.70
C ILE A 576 -17.58 13.02 8.46
N SER A 577 -16.56 12.80 9.30
CA SER A 577 -16.38 11.55 10.04
C SER A 577 -17.45 11.36 11.11
N ARG A 578 -17.86 12.45 11.75
CA ARG A 578 -18.94 12.40 12.72
C ARG A 578 -20.26 12.09 12.04
N GLN A 579 -20.89 11.00 12.46
CA GLN A 579 -22.24 10.66 12.03
C GLN A 579 -23.26 11.65 12.62
N ASP A 580 -24.43 11.77 11.97
CA ASP A 580 -25.49 12.57 12.49
C ASP A 580 -25.96 12.07 13.85
N TYR A 581 -26.56 13.00 14.63
CA TYR A 581 -27.07 12.66 15.96
C TYR A 581 -28.17 11.61 15.86
N GLN A 582 -27.96 10.48 16.55
CA GLN A 582 -29.00 9.45 16.60
C GLN A 582 -30.14 9.85 17.53
N PRO A 583 -31.38 9.79 17.08
CA PRO A 583 -32.51 9.88 17.98
C PRO A 583 -32.53 8.63 18.86
N GLU A 584 -32.41 8.80 20.16
CA GLU A 584 -32.50 7.74 21.14
C GLU A 584 -33.60 8.05 22.15
N TYR A 585 -34.31 7.01 22.60
CA TYR A 585 -35.19 7.12 23.73
C TYR A 585 -34.42 6.88 25.01
N GLN A 586 -34.20 7.97 25.78
CA GLN A 586 -33.61 7.87 27.11
C GLN A 586 -34.73 7.67 28.13
N VAL A 587 -34.55 6.70 29.03
CA VAL A 587 -35.42 6.50 30.16
C VAL A 587 -34.76 7.11 31.40
N ASP A 588 -35.23 8.29 31.79
CA ASP A 588 -34.73 8.98 32.97
C ASP A 588 -35.51 8.48 34.19
N PHE A 589 -34.91 7.55 34.94
CA PHE A 589 -35.50 7.02 36.15
C PHE A 589 -35.31 7.97 37.31
N ASP A 590 -36.42 8.21 38.07
CA ASP A 590 -36.39 8.97 39.30
C ASP A 590 -35.88 8.10 40.46
N ARG A 591 -34.71 8.45 40.99
CA ARG A 591 -34.03 7.67 42.03
C ARG A 591 -34.80 7.62 43.35
N GLU A 592 -35.57 8.68 43.70
CA GLU A 592 -36.39 8.74 44.91
C GLU A 592 -37.58 7.79 44.77
N LYS A 593 -38.24 7.78 43.61
CA LYS A 593 -39.33 6.85 43.32
C LYS A 593 -38.86 5.42 43.27
N LEU A 594 -37.65 5.14 42.65
CA LEU A 594 -37.07 3.80 42.70
C LEU A 594 -36.82 3.31 44.12
N ALA A 595 -36.24 4.17 44.96
CA ALA A 595 -35.96 3.83 46.37
C ALA A 595 -37.24 3.57 47.19
N LEU A 596 -38.33 4.33 46.95
CA LEU A 596 -39.64 4.10 47.58
C LEU A 596 -40.20 2.71 47.27
N HIS A 597 -39.85 2.14 46.12
CA HIS A 597 -40.27 0.82 45.68
C HIS A 597 -39.21 -0.27 45.94
N GLY A 598 -38.13 0.02 46.70
CA GLY A 598 -37.05 -0.91 46.98
C GLY A 598 -36.21 -1.32 45.78
N LEU A 599 -36.21 -0.49 44.72
CA LEU A 599 -35.45 -0.71 43.49
C LEU A 599 -34.23 0.21 43.44
N ASN A 600 -33.22 -0.20 42.74
CA ASN A 600 -32.10 0.67 42.34
C ASN A 600 -32.06 0.82 40.81
N LEU A 601 -31.29 1.79 40.32
CA LEU A 601 -31.18 2.10 38.89
C LEU A 601 -30.68 0.92 38.05
N SER A 602 -29.72 0.19 38.58
CA SER A 602 -29.13 -0.98 37.86
C SER A 602 -30.17 -2.08 37.65
N THR A 603 -30.96 -2.40 38.70
CA THR A 603 -32.00 -3.42 38.61
C THR A 603 -33.12 -2.99 37.65
N ALA A 604 -33.56 -1.72 37.74
CA ALA A 604 -34.58 -1.20 36.81
C ALA A 604 -34.13 -1.22 35.36
N ALA A 605 -32.88 -0.82 35.09
CA ALA A 605 -32.28 -0.86 33.78
C ALA A 605 -32.12 -2.29 33.23
N LEU A 606 -31.71 -3.24 34.09
CA LEU A 606 -31.60 -4.67 33.72
C LEU A 606 -32.98 -5.25 33.37
N TYR A 607 -33.98 -4.92 34.13
CA TYR A 607 -35.36 -5.36 33.86
C TYR A 607 -35.88 -4.79 32.52
N LEU A 608 -35.62 -3.51 32.26
CA LEU A 608 -35.98 -2.89 30.99
C LEU A 608 -35.26 -3.57 29.82
N ARG A 609 -33.93 -3.79 29.93
CA ARG A 609 -33.13 -4.48 28.95
C ARG A 609 -33.66 -5.87 28.63
N ASN A 610 -33.98 -6.66 29.66
CA ASN A 610 -34.44 -8.04 29.51
C ASN A 610 -35.78 -8.11 28.75
N ARG A 611 -36.63 -7.09 28.85
CA ARG A 611 -37.94 -7.05 28.17
C ARG A 611 -37.77 -6.66 26.70
N VAL A 612 -36.85 -5.77 26.40
CA VAL A 612 -36.63 -5.24 25.05
C VAL A 612 -35.67 -6.15 24.25
N ASN A 613 -34.47 -6.38 24.79
CA ASN A 613 -33.42 -7.12 24.13
C ASN A 613 -33.47 -8.63 24.39
N GLY A 614 -34.05 -9.02 25.54
CA GLY A 614 -34.16 -10.39 25.98
C GLY A 614 -33.14 -10.76 27.06
N ALA A 615 -33.49 -11.73 27.87
CA ALA A 615 -32.65 -12.39 28.85
C ALA A 615 -32.17 -13.71 28.28
N LEU A 616 -30.86 -13.94 28.21
CA LEU A 616 -30.27 -15.23 27.89
C LEU A 616 -30.51 -16.16 29.07
N SER A 617 -31.32 -17.22 28.84
CA SER A 617 -31.68 -18.18 29.85
C SER A 617 -30.71 -19.34 29.95
N SER A 618 -30.44 -19.99 28.84
CA SER A 618 -29.62 -21.17 28.70
C SER A 618 -29.28 -21.38 27.22
N TYR A 619 -28.66 -22.50 26.90
CA TYR A 619 -28.33 -22.90 25.54
C TYR A 619 -29.10 -24.15 25.14
N TYR A 620 -29.78 -24.12 24.01
CA TYR A 620 -30.33 -25.30 23.38
C TYR A 620 -29.20 -26.05 22.67
N ARG A 621 -29.05 -27.35 22.99
CA ARG A 621 -27.95 -28.16 22.45
C ARG A 621 -28.49 -29.17 21.45
N GLU A 622 -27.99 -29.12 20.24
CA GLU A 622 -28.33 -30.03 19.17
C GLU A 622 -27.09 -30.35 18.32
N ASP A 623 -26.82 -31.64 18.10
CA ASP A 623 -25.71 -32.15 17.30
C ASP A 623 -24.31 -31.59 17.65
N GLY A 624 -24.11 -31.20 18.90
CA GLY A 624 -22.85 -30.68 19.41
C GLY A 624 -22.73 -29.15 19.39
N ASP A 625 -23.72 -28.46 18.84
CA ASP A 625 -23.82 -27.01 18.83
C ASP A 625 -24.67 -26.46 19.97
N GLU A 626 -24.44 -25.19 20.30
CA GLU A 626 -25.18 -24.45 21.33
C GLU A 626 -25.88 -23.25 20.70
N TYR A 627 -27.21 -23.14 20.89
CA TYR A 627 -28.06 -22.08 20.43
C TYR A 627 -28.66 -21.31 21.58
N ASP A 628 -28.63 -19.97 21.53
CA ASP A 628 -29.17 -19.13 22.59
C ASP A 628 -30.67 -19.36 22.80
N ILE A 629 -31.07 -19.54 24.08
CA ILE A 629 -32.48 -19.48 24.49
C ILE A 629 -32.71 -18.09 25.10
N LYS A 630 -33.42 -17.23 24.36
CA LYS A 630 -33.72 -15.84 24.80
C LYS A 630 -35.17 -15.70 25.23
N VAL A 631 -35.40 -15.15 26.43
CA VAL A 631 -36.72 -14.84 26.96
C VAL A 631 -36.95 -13.33 26.88
N ARG A 632 -37.94 -12.91 26.14
CA ARG A 632 -38.25 -11.48 25.91
C ARG A 632 -39.74 -11.26 25.64
N TYR A 633 -40.19 -10.00 25.62
CA TYR A 633 -41.55 -9.67 25.19
C TYR A 633 -41.71 -9.95 23.69
N ALA A 634 -42.94 -10.36 23.33
CA ALA A 634 -43.25 -10.56 21.92
C ALA A 634 -43.17 -9.23 21.14
N PRO A 635 -42.78 -9.28 19.83
CA PRO A 635 -42.50 -8.07 19.02
C PRO A 635 -43.59 -6.99 19.09
N GLN A 636 -44.87 -7.37 19.11
CA GLN A 636 -46.00 -6.43 19.17
C GLN A 636 -46.03 -5.56 20.43
N PHE A 637 -45.36 -5.93 21.49
CA PHE A 637 -45.26 -5.19 22.73
C PHE A 637 -44.00 -4.33 22.86
N ARG A 638 -43.22 -4.23 21.77
CA ARG A 638 -41.97 -3.47 21.72
C ARG A 638 -41.88 -2.50 20.55
N THR A 639 -43.03 -2.07 19.98
CA THR A 639 -43.07 -1.29 18.71
C THR A 639 -43.35 0.18 18.88
N SER A 640 -43.76 0.62 20.06
CA SER A 640 -44.11 2.03 20.30
C SER A 640 -43.59 2.57 21.63
N ILE A 641 -43.55 3.91 21.74
CA ILE A 641 -43.15 4.60 22.99
C ILE A 641 -44.10 4.22 24.11
N GLU A 642 -45.41 4.15 23.83
CA GLU A 642 -46.41 3.72 24.78
C GLU A 642 -46.16 2.32 25.31
N SER A 643 -45.67 1.42 24.45
CA SER A 643 -45.27 0.06 24.87
C SER A 643 -44.09 0.12 25.85
N LEU A 644 -43.11 1.02 25.62
CA LEU A 644 -41.95 1.20 26.48
C LEU A 644 -42.35 1.79 27.83
N GLU A 645 -43.22 2.81 27.87
CA GLU A 645 -43.73 3.44 29.08
C GLU A 645 -44.56 2.49 29.94
N ASN A 646 -45.25 1.56 29.32
CA ASN A 646 -46.09 0.56 29.98
C ASN A 646 -45.35 -0.74 30.35
N ILE A 647 -44.04 -0.84 30.09
CA ILE A 647 -43.24 -1.99 30.55
C ILE A 647 -43.33 -2.11 32.05
N LEU A 648 -43.61 -3.37 32.52
CA LEU A 648 -43.67 -3.70 33.91
C LEU A 648 -42.31 -4.01 34.51
N ILE A 649 -41.96 -3.33 35.58
CA ILE A 649 -40.82 -3.60 36.44
C ILE A 649 -41.34 -4.13 37.78
N TYR A 650 -40.80 -5.21 38.31
CA TYR A 650 -41.24 -5.81 39.52
C TYR A 650 -40.36 -5.43 40.70
N THR A 651 -40.98 -5.03 41.82
CA THR A 651 -40.27 -4.76 43.07
C THR A 651 -39.78 -6.06 43.72
N ASN A 652 -38.88 -5.92 44.68
CA ASN A 652 -38.43 -7.07 45.46
C ASN A 652 -39.57 -7.79 46.21
N GLU A 653 -40.70 -7.11 46.44
CA GLU A 653 -41.92 -7.62 47.05
C GLU A 653 -42.87 -8.28 46.04
N GLY A 654 -42.50 -8.33 44.75
CA GLY A 654 -43.35 -8.89 43.67
C GLY A 654 -44.43 -7.95 43.12
N LYS A 655 -44.45 -6.67 43.50
CA LYS A 655 -45.43 -5.69 43.02
C LYS A 655 -44.99 -5.17 41.61
N ALA A 656 -45.87 -5.21 40.64
CA ALA A 656 -45.63 -4.67 39.32
C ALA A 656 -45.78 -3.15 39.30
N ILE A 657 -44.84 -2.43 38.72
CA ILE A 657 -44.84 -0.96 38.52
C ILE A 657 -44.47 -0.67 37.07
N ARG A 658 -45.13 0.29 36.47
CA ARG A 658 -44.83 0.68 35.08
C ARG A 658 -43.66 1.66 35.03
N VAL A 659 -42.92 1.64 33.93
CA VAL A 659 -41.77 2.56 33.69
C VAL A 659 -42.21 4.01 33.83
N LYS A 660 -43.40 4.41 33.31
CA LYS A 660 -43.93 5.76 33.41
C LYS A 660 -44.20 6.24 34.86
N ASP A 661 -44.36 5.32 35.81
CA ASP A 661 -44.61 5.69 37.20
C ASP A 661 -43.31 6.03 37.95
N ILE A 662 -42.22 5.48 37.51
CA ILE A 662 -40.89 5.61 38.14
C ILE A 662 -39.85 6.36 37.27
N GLY A 663 -40.21 6.74 36.06
CA GLY A 663 -39.33 7.45 35.15
C GLY A 663 -40.09 8.13 34.03
N THR A 664 -39.38 8.85 33.20
CA THR A 664 -39.89 9.51 32.01
C THR A 664 -39.09 9.02 30.80
N VAL A 665 -39.80 8.77 29.70
CA VAL A 665 -39.18 8.42 28.41
C VAL A 665 -39.07 9.70 27.61
N VAL A 666 -37.86 10.11 27.26
CA VAL A 666 -37.59 11.34 26.53
C VAL A 666 -36.79 11.00 25.27
N GLU A 667 -37.23 11.54 24.14
CA GLU A 667 -36.45 11.49 22.92
C GLU A 667 -35.30 12.49 23.00
N ARG A 668 -34.09 12.02 22.83
CA ARG A 668 -32.87 12.83 22.79
C ARG A 668 -32.05 12.47 21.59
N SER A 669 -31.22 13.40 21.17
CA SER A 669 -30.21 13.17 20.13
C SER A 669 -28.84 13.07 20.77
N ALA A 670 -28.13 11.99 20.49
CA ALA A 670 -26.78 11.75 21.02
C ALA A 670 -25.79 11.47 19.88
N PRO A 671 -24.55 11.97 19.95
CA PRO A 671 -23.55 11.63 18.95
C PRO A 671 -23.20 10.15 19.07
N PRO A 672 -23.22 9.38 17.98
CA PRO A 672 -22.99 7.93 18.03
C PRO A 672 -21.54 7.56 18.35
N THR A 673 -20.59 8.38 17.87
CA THR A 673 -19.15 8.17 18.04
C THR A 673 -18.45 9.47 18.39
N ILE A 674 -17.42 9.37 19.24
CA ILE A 674 -16.54 10.48 19.58
C ILE A 674 -15.11 10.04 19.24
N GLU A 675 -14.59 10.60 18.17
CA GLU A 675 -13.22 10.37 17.75
C GLU A 675 -12.23 11.23 18.54
N ARG A 676 -11.08 10.65 18.83
CA ARG A 676 -9.97 11.35 19.50
C ARG A 676 -8.65 11.00 18.86
N LYS A 677 -7.82 12.02 18.65
CA LYS A 677 -6.41 11.92 18.27
C LYS A 677 -5.59 12.64 19.34
N ASP A 678 -4.54 12.02 19.84
CA ASP A 678 -3.67 12.57 20.90
C ASP A 678 -4.44 13.07 22.16
N ARG A 679 -5.54 12.37 22.50
CA ARG A 679 -6.49 12.66 23.60
C ARG A 679 -7.39 13.87 23.38
N GLU A 680 -7.29 14.58 22.27
CA GLU A 680 -8.19 15.66 21.89
C GLU A 680 -9.34 15.14 21.02
N ARG A 681 -10.51 15.77 21.12
CA ARG A 681 -11.66 15.42 20.27
C ARG A 681 -11.44 15.97 18.89
N ILE A 682 -11.69 15.15 17.88
CA ILE A 682 -11.57 15.53 16.48
C ILE A 682 -12.86 15.26 15.70
N VAL A 683 -13.02 16.01 14.62
CA VAL A 683 -13.93 15.74 13.51
C VAL A 683 -13.12 15.85 12.24
N THR A 684 -13.12 14.82 11.44
CA THR A 684 -12.39 14.80 10.17
C THR A 684 -13.33 15.15 9.02
N VAL A 685 -12.97 16.13 8.22
CA VAL A 685 -13.63 16.48 6.96
C VAL A 685 -12.75 15.99 5.81
N SER A 686 -13.21 14.94 5.15
CA SER A 686 -12.46 14.27 4.07
C SER A 686 -13.00 14.67 2.71
N ALA A 687 -12.20 15.37 1.91
CA ALA A 687 -12.50 15.69 0.52
C ALA A 687 -11.93 14.62 -0.42
N VAL A 688 -12.79 13.91 -1.12
CA VAL A 688 -12.43 12.88 -2.10
C VAL A 688 -12.02 13.57 -3.40
N ILE A 689 -10.84 13.26 -3.90
CA ILE A 689 -10.24 13.92 -5.05
C ILE A 689 -10.49 13.11 -6.32
N SER A 690 -10.95 13.79 -7.37
CA SER A 690 -11.09 13.22 -8.71
C SER A 690 -10.54 14.21 -9.75
N GLY A 691 -9.57 13.76 -10.54
CA GLY A 691 -9.04 14.55 -11.66
C GLY A 691 -8.16 15.77 -11.31
N ALA A 692 -7.77 15.94 -10.02
CA ALA A 692 -6.87 17.01 -9.59
C ALA A 692 -5.77 16.44 -8.66
N PRO A 693 -4.60 17.08 -8.60
CA PRO A 693 -3.55 16.69 -7.65
C PRO A 693 -3.93 17.02 -6.20
N LEU A 694 -3.57 16.13 -5.26
CA LEU A 694 -3.83 16.28 -3.82
C LEU A 694 -3.35 17.65 -3.29
N GLY A 695 -2.11 18.02 -3.60
CA GLY A 695 -1.54 19.27 -3.11
C GLY A 695 -2.30 20.53 -3.55
N SER A 696 -2.93 20.52 -4.73
CA SER A 696 -3.71 21.68 -5.21
C SER A 696 -5.02 21.85 -4.42
N VAL A 697 -5.67 20.73 -4.07
CA VAL A 697 -6.90 20.74 -3.27
C VAL A 697 -6.61 21.15 -1.83
N VAL A 698 -5.50 20.66 -1.27
CA VAL A 698 -5.08 21.05 0.09
C VAL A 698 -4.76 22.54 0.18
N VAL A 699 -3.99 23.11 -0.77
CA VAL A 699 -3.70 24.56 -0.79
C VAL A 699 -4.98 25.40 -0.92
N ALA A 700 -5.95 24.93 -1.70
CA ALA A 700 -7.26 25.59 -1.78
C ALA A 700 -8.01 25.49 -0.45
N GLY A 701 -7.98 24.33 0.21
CA GLY A 701 -8.57 24.11 1.53
C GLY A 701 -7.95 24.99 2.62
N GLU A 702 -6.62 25.08 2.68
CA GLU A 702 -5.91 25.99 3.59
C GLU A 702 -6.33 27.45 3.36
N SER A 703 -6.45 27.88 2.11
CA SER A 703 -6.94 29.24 1.78
C SER A 703 -8.38 29.48 2.23
N ILE A 704 -9.19 28.44 2.31
CA ILE A 704 -10.57 28.50 2.83
C ILE A 704 -10.51 28.63 4.35
N ILE A 705 -9.74 27.79 5.02
CA ILE A 705 -9.56 27.77 6.47
C ILE A 705 -9.06 29.13 6.98
N ASP A 706 -8.09 29.73 6.31
CA ASP A 706 -7.56 31.06 6.65
C ASP A 706 -8.63 32.18 6.61
N LYS A 707 -9.71 31.98 5.86
CA LYS A 707 -10.81 32.94 5.73
C LYS A 707 -12.00 32.66 6.64
N MET A 708 -12.03 31.46 7.25
CA MET A 708 -13.09 31.10 8.18
C MET A 708 -12.93 31.83 9.53
N ASP A 709 -14.02 32.30 10.09
CA ASP A 709 -14.05 32.89 11.42
C ASP A 709 -14.23 31.79 12.47
N LEU A 710 -13.10 31.22 12.92
CA LEU A 710 -13.10 30.12 13.86
C LEU A 710 -13.23 30.62 15.32
N PRO A 711 -14.15 30.05 16.12
CA PRO A 711 -14.24 30.34 17.55
C PRO A 711 -12.94 30.02 18.29
N SER A 712 -12.68 30.75 19.39
CA SER A 712 -11.54 30.47 20.26
C SER A 712 -11.69 29.09 20.91
N GLY A 713 -10.83 28.17 20.55
CA GLY A 713 -10.85 26.75 21.02
C GLY A 713 -11.11 25.73 19.93
N ILE A 714 -11.29 26.17 18.67
CA ILE A 714 -11.28 25.30 17.49
C ILE A 714 -10.04 25.54 16.68
N SER A 715 -9.37 24.48 16.28
CA SER A 715 -8.27 24.53 15.31
C SER A 715 -8.52 23.49 14.21
N ILE A 716 -8.14 23.85 12.98
CA ILE A 716 -8.25 22.95 11.84
C ILE A 716 -6.83 22.68 11.32
N GLN A 717 -6.49 21.41 11.15
CA GLN A 717 -5.19 21.00 10.65
C GLN A 717 -5.37 20.05 9.45
N VAL A 718 -4.45 20.13 8.50
CA VAL A 718 -4.41 19.17 7.39
C VAL A 718 -3.75 17.89 7.89
N ALA A 719 -4.33 16.76 7.59
CA ALA A 719 -3.89 15.45 8.07
C ALA A 719 -3.99 14.37 6.98
N GLY A 720 -3.82 13.12 7.37
CA GLY A 720 -3.99 11.96 6.50
C GLY A 720 -2.94 11.86 5.41
N SER A 721 -3.34 11.50 4.20
CA SER A 721 -2.42 11.25 3.08
C SER A 721 -1.50 12.43 2.74
N TYR A 722 -1.92 13.65 3.01
CA TYR A 722 -1.10 14.83 2.78
C TYR A 722 -0.02 15.01 3.86
N GLU A 723 -0.33 14.74 5.12
CA GLU A 723 0.64 14.73 6.23
C GLU A 723 1.72 13.67 5.95
N ASP A 724 1.31 12.45 5.62
CA ASP A 724 2.21 11.37 5.25
C ASP A 724 3.09 11.71 4.03
N GLN A 725 2.51 12.42 3.06
CA GLN A 725 3.25 12.92 1.89
C GLN A 725 4.30 13.96 2.29
N GLN A 726 3.95 14.94 3.11
CA GLN A 726 4.87 15.98 3.57
C GLN A 726 6.01 15.39 4.37
N ASP A 727 5.71 14.48 5.30
CA ASP A 727 6.73 13.80 6.11
C ASP A 727 7.67 12.99 5.23
N SER A 728 7.12 12.23 4.27
CA SER A 728 7.92 11.45 3.32
C SER A 728 8.78 12.33 2.43
N PHE A 729 8.26 13.46 1.97
CA PHE A 729 9.04 14.40 1.14
C PHE A 729 10.14 15.10 1.95
N SER A 730 9.88 15.43 3.21
CA SER A 730 10.87 16.00 4.13
C SER A 730 11.98 14.99 4.43
N ASP A 731 11.61 13.76 4.75
CA ASP A 731 12.55 12.67 5.00
C ASP A 731 13.43 12.38 3.76
N LEU A 732 12.81 12.26 2.57
CA LEU A 732 13.54 12.05 1.32
C LEU A 732 14.41 13.25 0.95
N GLY A 733 13.98 14.48 1.24
CA GLY A 733 14.76 15.69 1.06
C GLY A 733 16.02 15.70 1.93
N THR A 734 15.85 15.39 3.21
CA THR A 734 16.97 15.27 4.18
C THR A 734 17.92 14.15 3.77
N LEU A 735 17.37 13.04 3.35
CA LEU A 735 18.12 11.89 2.86
C LEU A 735 18.92 12.23 1.60
N ALA A 736 18.33 12.96 0.64
CA ALA A 736 19.03 13.40 -0.56
C ALA A 736 20.25 14.24 -0.24
N VAL A 737 20.17 15.14 0.75
CA VAL A 737 21.32 15.93 1.21
C VAL A 737 22.39 15.02 1.83
N LEU A 738 22.00 14.06 2.66
CA LEU A 738 22.93 13.08 3.25
C LEU A 738 23.62 12.24 2.17
N ILE A 739 22.87 11.77 1.20
CA ILE A 739 23.40 10.99 0.06
C ILE A 739 24.41 11.82 -0.73
N ILE A 740 24.11 13.07 -1.03
CA ILE A 740 25.00 13.99 -1.73
C ILE A 740 26.34 14.11 -0.98
N ILE A 741 26.29 14.26 0.35
CA ILE A 741 27.48 14.34 1.19
C ILE A 741 28.26 13.02 1.17
N LEU A 742 27.60 11.87 1.32
CA LEU A 742 28.25 10.56 1.31
C LEU A 742 28.91 10.27 -0.03
N VAL A 743 28.22 10.52 -1.13
CA VAL A 743 28.74 10.36 -2.50
C VAL A 743 29.95 11.29 -2.71
N PHE A 744 29.91 12.53 -2.21
CA PHE A 744 31.06 13.44 -2.24
C PHE A 744 32.26 12.87 -1.49
N ILE A 745 32.06 12.34 -0.27
CA ILE A 745 33.12 11.73 0.56
C ILE A 745 33.75 10.54 -0.16
N VAL A 746 32.92 9.62 -0.70
CA VAL A 746 33.42 8.44 -1.44
C VAL A 746 34.26 8.85 -2.65
N MET A 747 33.76 9.82 -3.44
CA MET A 747 34.53 10.33 -4.59
C MET A 747 35.80 11.06 -4.15
N ALA A 748 35.76 11.83 -3.05
CA ALA A 748 36.93 12.55 -2.55
C ALA A 748 38.04 11.60 -2.11
N ALA A 749 37.65 10.48 -1.47
CA ALA A 749 38.57 9.41 -1.10
C ALA A 749 39.18 8.71 -2.34
N GLN A 750 38.35 8.44 -3.37
CA GLN A 750 38.81 7.79 -4.59
C GLN A 750 39.81 8.65 -5.39
N PHE A 751 39.49 9.93 -5.57
CA PHE A 751 40.30 10.83 -6.41
C PHE A 751 41.41 11.52 -5.64
N GLU A 752 41.54 11.30 -4.33
CA GLU A 752 42.49 12.02 -3.45
C GLU A 752 42.47 13.57 -3.68
N SER A 753 41.28 14.07 -4.02
CA SER A 753 41.07 15.46 -4.42
C SER A 753 39.66 15.92 -4.10
N LEU A 754 39.49 17.11 -3.59
CA LEU A 754 38.18 17.75 -3.39
C LEU A 754 37.62 18.42 -4.65
N THR A 755 38.49 18.71 -5.62
CA THR A 755 38.12 19.46 -6.83
C THR A 755 37.36 18.58 -7.84
N TYR A 756 37.76 17.33 -8.02
CA TYR A 756 37.13 16.43 -8.98
C TYR A 756 35.73 16.01 -8.59
N PRO A 757 35.48 15.61 -7.34
CA PRO A 757 34.12 15.36 -6.87
C PRO A 757 33.22 16.60 -7.04
N PHE A 758 33.69 17.77 -6.69
CA PHE A 758 32.96 19.02 -6.86
C PHE A 758 32.52 19.26 -8.31
N ILE A 759 33.41 18.99 -9.28
CA ILE A 759 33.08 19.11 -10.71
C ILE A 759 32.01 18.10 -11.14
N ILE A 760 32.09 16.85 -10.67
CA ILE A 760 31.13 15.79 -11.01
C ILE A 760 29.74 16.13 -10.44
N MET A 761 29.69 16.63 -9.21
CA MET A 761 28.43 16.95 -8.54
C MET A 761 27.61 18.04 -9.23
N PHE A 762 28.25 18.89 -10.04
CA PHE A 762 27.49 19.85 -10.86
C PHE A 762 26.58 19.19 -11.89
N SER A 763 26.72 17.88 -12.14
CA SER A 763 25.80 17.15 -13.02
C SER A 763 24.45 16.82 -12.38
N ILE A 764 24.38 16.76 -11.04
CA ILE A 764 23.19 16.37 -10.27
C ILE A 764 22.00 17.32 -10.51
N PRO A 765 22.15 18.66 -10.41
CA PRO A 765 21.03 19.58 -10.67
C PRO A 765 20.40 19.39 -12.06
N PHE A 766 21.21 19.03 -13.06
CA PHE A 766 20.72 18.79 -14.42
C PHE A 766 19.97 17.46 -14.57
N ALA A 767 20.30 16.47 -13.74
CA ALA A 767 19.50 15.25 -13.65
C ALA A 767 18.08 15.56 -13.14
N PHE A 768 17.97 16.38 -12.10
CA PHE A 768 16.67 16.83 -11.61
C PHE A 768 15.92 17.68 -12.63
N SER A 769 16.62 18.51 -13.44
CA SER A 769 15.99 19.23 -14.57
C SER A 769 15.35 18.26 -15.55
N GLY A 770 16.03 17.15 -15.85
CA GLY A 770 15.51 16.08 -16.71
C GLY A 770 14.30 15.39 -16.13
N VAL A 771 14.28 15.13 -14.82
CA VAL A 771 13.14 14.57 -14.10
C VAL A 771 11.92 15.50 -14.25
N LEU A 772 12.07 16.78 -13.90
CA LEU A 772 10.97 17.75 -13.99
C LEU A 772 10.40 17.87 -15.41
N MET A 773 11.26 17.92 -16.41
CA MET A 773 10.81 18.00 -17.80
C MET A 773 10.09 16.72 -18.27
N ALA A 774 10.54 15.55 -17.82
CA ALA A 774 9.91 14.29 -18.17
C ALA A 774 8.53 14.15 -17.50
N LEU A 775 8.42 14.45 -16.21
CA LEU A 775 7.16 14.42 -15.47
C LEU A 775 6.15 15.39 -16.08
N TYR A 776 6.58 16.62 -16.38
CA TYR A 776 5.72 17.61 -17.03
C TYR A 776 5.27 17.16 -18.43
N GLY A 777 6.19 16.59 -19.24
CA GLY A 777 5.91 16.14 -20.60
C GLY A 777 5.01 14.91 -20.69
N THR A 778 5.03 14.03 -19.68
CA THR A 778 4.18 12.84 -19.61
C THR A 778 2.88 13.08 -18.84
N GLY A 779 2.73 14.24 -18.17
CA GLY A 779 1.60 14.51 -17.28
C GLY A 779 1.61 13.71 -15.99
N THR A 780 2.76 13.11 -15.63
CA THR A 780 2.92 12.33 -14.41
C THR A 780 3.15 13.26 -13.21
N THR A 781 2.56 12.95 -12.08
CA THR A 781 2.68 13.73 -10.85
C THR A 781 4.02 13.52 -10.14
N LEU A 782 4.41 14.50 -9.34
CA LEU A 782 5.52 14.37 -8.40
C LEU A 782 5.03 13.60 -7.16
N ASN A 783 5.51 12.39 -6.99
CA ASN A 783 5.13 11.50 -5.89
C ASN A 783 6.37 10.83 -5.27
N VAL A 784 6.18 10.06 -4.22
CA VAL A 784 7.28 9.37 -3.51
C VAL A 784 8.12 8.51 -4.45
N MET A 785 7.51 7.85 -5.45
CA MET A 785 8.21 7.00 -6.42
C MET A 785 9.03 7.81 -7.42
N SER A 786 8.54 8.94 -7.89
CA SER A 786 9.29 9.84 -8.77
C SER A 786 10.48 10.50 -8.05
N LEU A 787 10.32 10.84 -6.77
CA LEU A 787 11.43 11.34 -5.93
C LEU A 787 12.47 10.27 -5.68
N LEU A 788 12.06 9.03 -5.43
CA LEU A 788 12.98 7.90 -5.32
C LEU A 788 13.79 7.73 -6.61
N GLY A 789 13.14 7.83 -7.79
CA GLY A 789 13.83 7.85 -9.09
C GLY A 789 14.86 8.97 -9.18
N GLY A 790 14.52 10.17 -8.70
CA GLY A 790 15.44 11.32 -8.62
C GLY A 790 16.65 11.06 -7.71
N ILE A 791 16.44 10.44 -6.56
CA ILE A 791 17.52 10.05 -5.63
C ILE A 791 18.44 9.02 -6.26
N MET A 792 17.88 8.00 -6.91
CA MET A 792 18.67 6.97 -7.62
C MET A 792 19.55 7.57 -8.71
N LEU A 793 19.06 8.59 -9.41
CA LEU A 793 19.83 9.30 -10.44
C LEU A 793 21.11 9.93 -9.90
N ILE A 794 21.17 10.33 -8.63
CA ILE A 794 22.38 10.88 -8.03
C ILE A 794 23.54 9.89 -8.19
N GLY A 795 23.32 8.61 -7.90
CA GLY A 795 24.34 7.58 -8.06
C GLY A 795 24.68 7.27 -9.52
N ILE A 796 23.68 7.13 -10.37
CA ILE A 796 23.86 6.73 -11.77
C ILE A 796 24.58 7.84 -12.58
N VAL A 797 24.22 9.09 -12.37
CA VAL A 797 24.82 10.24 -13.09
C VAL A 797 26.26 10.48 -12.64
N VAL A 798 26.52 10.36 -11.34
CA VAL A 798 27.87 10.51 -10.78
C VAL A 798 28.82 9.45 -11.34
N LYS A 799 28.35 8.20 -11.53
CA LYS A 799 29.11 7.10 -12.13
C LYS A 799 29.66 7.47 -13.50
N ASN A 800 28.84 8.07 -14.36
CA ASN A 800 29.27 8.53 -15.69
C ASN A 800 30.37 9.61 -15.62
N GLY A 801 30.25 10.51 -14.65
CA GLY A 801 31.25 11.54 -14.36
C GLY A 801 32.58 10.97 -13.86
N ILE A 802 32.53 9.96 -12.98
CA ILE A 802 33.70 9.26 -12.44
C ILE A 802 34.52 8.66 -13.56
N VAL A 803 33.89 7.83 -14.43
CA VAL A 803 34.58 7.14 -15.54
C VAL A 803 35.24 8.14 -16.50
N LEU A 804 34.60 9.29 -16.73
CA LEU A 804 35.14 10.32 -17.61
C LEU A 804 36.34 11.04 -17.00
N ILE A 805 36.26 11.46 -15.73
CA ILE A 805 37.36 12.18 -15.05
C ILE A 805 38.55 11.27 -14.79
N ASP A 806 38.30 10.03 -14.40
CA ASP A 806 39.35 9.01 -14.20
C ASP A 806 40.22 8.86 -15.45
N TYR A 807 39.59 8.72 -16.63
CA TYR A 807 40.32 8.62 -17.88
C TYR A 807 41.02 9.93 -18.31
N ILE A 808 40.45 11.07 -18.00
CA ILE A 808 41.10 12.40 -18.18
C ILE A 808 42.40 12.47 -17.35
N THR A 809 42.32 12.02 -16.08
CA THR A 809 43.45 12.00 -15.15
C THR A 809 44.55 11.06 -15.64
N LEU A 810 44.19 9.85 -16.09
CA LEU A 810 45.10 8.90 -16.67
C LEU A 810 45.82 9.46 -17.92
N CYS A 811 45.11 10.12 -18.82
CA CYS A 811 45.69 10.81 -19.99
C CYS A 811 46.66 11.94 -19.59
N ARG A 812 46.38 12.62 -18.50
CA ARG A 812 47.25 13.67 -17.95
C ARG A 812 48.50 13.14 -17.31
N GLU A 813 48.44 12.02 -16.61
CA GLU A 813 49.59 11.30 -16.07
C GLU A 813 50.52 10.80 -17.18
N ARG A 814 49.93 10.44 -18.32
CA ARG A 814 50.70 10.11 -19.56
C ARG A 814 51.35 11.33 -20.26
N GLY A 815 51.23 12.56 -19.67
CA GLY A 815 51.90 13.77 -20.14
C GLY A 815 51.13 14.62 -21.14
N MET A 816 49.84 14.33 -21.39
CA MET A 816 49.03 15.11 -22.35
C MET A 816 48.66 16.48 -21.78
N SER A 817 48.50 17.50 -22.64
CA SER A 817 47.95 18.79 -22.26
C SER A 817 46.49 18.71 -21.81
N VAL A 818 46.03 19.65 -20.96
CA VAL A 818 44.67 19.61 -20.39
C VAL A 818 43.60 19.53 -21.49
N ILE A 819 43.66 20.38 -22.49
CA ILE A 819 42.63 20.44 -23.54
C ILE A 819 42.70 19.14 -24.40
N HIS A 820 43.90 18.67 -24.70
CA HIS A 820 44.09 17.46 -25.50
C HIS A 820 43.61 16.21 -24.71
N SER A 821 43.96 16.10 -23.42
CA SER A 821 43.46 15.01 -22.55
C SER A 821 41.96 14.94 -22.50
N VAL A 822 41.30 16.10 -22.32
CA VAL A 822 39.85 16.18 -22.24
C VAL A 822 39.16 15.78 -23.56
N VAL A 823 39.68 16.22 -24.70
CA VAL A 823 39.09 15.90 -26.01
C VAL A 823 39.31 14.43 -26.37
N VAL A 824 40.49 13.88 -26.09
CA VAL A 824 40.83 12.48 -26.36
C VAL A 824 40.01 11.57 -25.42
N SER A 825 39.96 11.89 -24.13
CA SER A 825 39.18 11.14 -23.15
C SER A 825 37.69 11.15 -23.46
N GLY A 826 37.14 12.31 -23.81
CA GLY A 826 35.75 12.42 -24.19
C GLY A 826 35.40 11.54 -25.39
N ARG A 827 36.21 11.55 -26.42
CA ARG A 827 36.04 10.67 -27.61
C ARG A 827 36.12 9.20 -27.23
N SER A 828 37.11 8.82 -26.44
CA SER A 828 37.33 7.40 -26.07
C SER A 828 36.25 6.85 -25.15
N ARG A 829 35.66 7.69 -24.29
CA ARG A 829 34.62 7.29 -23.32
C ARG A 829 33.20 7.54 -23.78
N LEU A 830 32.99 8.12 -24.97
CA LEU A 830 31.63 8.40 -25.47
C LEU A 830 30.82 7.13 -25.65
N ARG A 831 31.38 6.12 -26.34
CA ARG A 831 30.65 4.86 -26.57
C ARG A 831 30.30 4.10 -25.29
N PRO A 832 31.25 3.85 -24.35
CA PRO A 832 30.91 3.25 -23.05
C PRO A 832 29.81 3.95 -22.31
N VAL A 833 29.92 5.29 -22.15
CA VAL A 833 28.92 6.09 -21.43
C VAL A 833 27.55 6.04 -22.13
N LEU A 834 27.51 6.14 -23.46
CA LEU A 834 26.26 6.01 -24.20
C LEU A 834 25.67 4.59 -24.11
N MET A 835 26.52 3.56 -24.12
CA MET A 835 26.09 2.17 -24.01
C MET A 835 25.46 1.92 -22.64
N THR A 836 26.12 2.31 -21.54
CA THR A 836 25.58 2.16 -20.18
C THR A 836 24.32 2.99 -19.99
N THR A 837 24.28 4.21 -20.46
CA THR A 837 23.10 5.07 -20.37
C THR A 837 21.91 4.47 -21.14
N LEU A 838 22.13 4.04 -22.38
CA LEU A 838 21.07 3.45 -23.20
C LEU A 838 20.61 2.10 -22.66
N THR A 839 21.50 1.28 -22.09
CA THR A 839 21.09 0.04 -21.41
C THR A 839 20.18 0.32 -20.23
N THR A 840 20.50 1.32 -19.41
CA THR A 840 19.67 1.71 -18.27
C THR A 840 18.35 2.32 -18.73
N ILE A 841 18.37 3.25 -19.70
CA ILE A 841 17.16 3.88 -20.26
C ILE A 841 16.23 2.81 -20.83
N LEU A 842 16.70 1.99 -21.76
CA LEU A 842 15.89 0.97 -22.42
C LEU A 842 15.48 -0.17 -21.46
N GLY A 843 16.28 -0.45 -20.44
CA GLY A 843 15.90 -1.34 -19.35
C GLY A 843 14.72 -0.83 -18.52
N MET A 844 14.58 0.51 -18.40
CA MET A 844 13.49 1.15 -17.67
C MET A 844 12.26 1.46 -18.54
N VAL A 845 12.36 1.41 -19.88
CA VAL A 845 11.25 1.69 -20.78
C VAL A 845 10.02 0.82 -20.52
N PRO A 846 10.12 -0.50 -20.34
CA PRO A 846 8.95 -1.32 -20.02
C PRO A 846 8.23 -0.86 -18.75
N MET A 847 8.98 -0.46 -17.72
CA MET A 847 8.42 0.08 -16.48
C MET A 847 7.76 1.45 -16.67
N ALA A 848 8.34 2.32 -17.50
CA ALA A 848 7.83 3.67 -17.75
C ALA A 848 6.58 3.70 -18.65
N ILE A 849 6.47 2.76 -19.59
CA ILE A 849 5.28 2.67 -20.46
C ILE A 849 4.10 2.14 -19.64
N GLY A 850 4.35 1.24 -18.69
CA GLY A 850 3.32 0.60 -17.91
C GLY A 850 2.44 -0.33 -18.75
N GLY A 851 2.01 -1.42 -18.19
CA GLY A 851 1.10 -2.37 -18.80
C GLY A 851 0.77 -3.46 -17.80
N GLY A 852 -0.49 -3.61 -17.43
CA GLY A 852 -0.95 -4.56 -16.42
C GLY A 852 -1.17 -3.94 -15.03
N GLU A 853 -1.90 -4.67 -14.20
CA GLU A 853 -2.25 -4.26 -12.83
C GLU A 853 -1.01 -3.95 -11.98
N GLY A 854 -1.05 -2.82 -11.26
CA GLY A 854 -0.01 -2.39 -10.34
C GLY A 854 1.20 -1.73 -10.99
N SER A 855 1.24 -1.60 -12.33
CA SER A 855 2.33 -0.91 -13.04
C SER A 855 2.33 0.59 -12.78
N GLU A 856 1.17 1.19 -12.51
CA GLU A 856 0.99 2.61 -12.26
C GLU A 856 1.85 3.10 -11.08
N MET A 857 2.09 2.25 -10.09
CA MET A 857 2.92 2.57 -8.94
C MET A 857 4.38 2.83 -9.31
N TRP A 858 4.92 2.08 -10.28
CA TRP A 858 6.34 2.13 -10.65
C TRP A 858 6.62 3.02 -11.86
N GLN A 859 5.61 3.34 -12.64
CA GLN A 859 5.72 4.18 -13.83
C GLN A 859 6.38 5.54 -13.56
N PRO A 860 6.03 6.30 -12.49
CA PRO A 860 6.65 7.59 -12.21
C PRO A 860 8.16 7.48 -11.93
N LEU A 861 8.60 6.37 -11.33
CA LEU A 861 10.01 6.09 -11.10
C LEU A 861 10.73 5.87 -12.43
N GLY A 862 10.18 5.03 -13.32
CA GLY A 862 10.73 4.77 -14.65
C GLY A 862 10.86 6.05 -15.48
N VAL A 863 9.80 6.86 -15.53
CA VAL A 863 9.77 8.16 -16.24
C VAL A 863 10.83 9.11 -15.69
N SER A 864 10.95 9.22 -14.36
CA SER A 864 11.93 10.07 -13.68
C SER A 864 13.36 9.67 -14.04
N VAL A 865 13.67 8.37 -13.98
CA VAL A 865 15.02 7.87 -14.29
C VAL A 865 15.35 8.07 -15.76
N ILE A 866 14.44 7.75 -16.68
CA ILE A 866 14.65 7.94 -18.13
C ILE A 866 14.88 9.41 -18.46
N GLY A 867 14.00 10.30 -17.99
CA GLY A 867 14.11 11.73 -18.24
C GLY A 867 15.37 12.35 -17.66
N GLY A 868 15.64 12.06 -16.39
CA GLY A 868 16.81 12.55 -15.69
C GLY A 868 18.11 12.06 -16.31
N LEU A 869 18.18 10.76 -16.66
CA LEU A 869 19.39 10.17 -17.25
C LEU A 869 19.64 10.66 -18.69
N THR A 870 18.58 10.86 -19.48
CA THR A 870 18.72 11.39 -20.84
C THR A 870 19.32 12.79 -20.84
N VAL A 871 18.75 13.70 -20.04
CA VAL A 871 19.21 15.09 -19.96
C VAL A 871 20.59 15.16 -19.31
N SER A 872 20.78 14.48 -18.18
CA SER A 872 22.05 14.51 -17.47
C SER A 872 23.21 13.96 -18.28
N THR A 873 22.99 12.88 -19.06
CA THR A 873 24.09 12.30 -19.85
C THR A 873 24.57 13.25 -20.95
N VAL A 874 23.64 13.88 -21.67
CA VAL A 874 23.99 14.88 -22.70
C VAL A 874 24.77 16.04 -22.08
N LEU A 875 24.29 16.54 -20.94
CA LEU A 875 24.91 17.68 -20.27
C LEU A 875 26.23 17.29 -19.57
N THR A 876 26.33 16.12 -18.96
CA THR A 876 27.54 15.62 -18.30
C THR A 876 28.68 15.46 -19.31
N LEU A 877 28.42 14.89 -20.48
CA LEU A 877 29.40 14.73 -21.55
C LEU A 877 29.95 16.08 -22.07
N ILE A 878 29.24 17.20 -21.92
CA ILE A 878 29.67 18.53 -22.34
C ILE A 878 30.20 19.35 -21.15
N LEU A 879 29.43 19.38 -20.06
CA LEU A 879 29.67 20.27 -18.92
C LEU A 879 30.86 19.85 -18.07
N VAL A 880 30.97 18.56 -17.72
CA VAL A 880 32.08 18.05 -16.87
C VAL A 880 33.43 18.31 -17.51
N PRO A 881 33.67 18.01 -18.83
CA PRO A 881 34.88 18.41 -19.51
C PRO A 881 35.17 19.92 -19.50
N VAL A 882 34.16 20.75 -19.67
CA VAL A 882 34.27 22.21 -19.69
C VAL A 882 34.64 22.74 -18.30
N LEU A 883 33.99 22.22 -17.25
CA LEU A 883 34.30 22.54 -15.86
C LEU A 883 35.70 22.08 -15.48
N TYR A 884 36.07 20.84 -15.86
CA TYR A 884 37.44 20.33 -15.64
C TYR A 884 38.49 21.24 -16.23
N CYS A 885 38.31 21.67 -17.48
CA CYS A 885 39.22 22.63 -18.10
C CYS A 885 39.23 24.02 -17.41
N SER A 886 38.14 24.42 -16.79
CA SER A 886 38.03 25.69 -16.10
C SER A 886 38.82 25.66 -14.74
N PHE A 887 38.57 24.58 -13.95
CA PHE A 887 39.22 24.43 -12.63
C PHE A 887 40.67 23.95 -12.72
N ALA A 888 41.01 23.03 -13.63
CA ALA A 888 42.37 22.57 -13.84
C ALA A 888 43.28 23.68 -14.34
N GLY A 889 42.76 24.65 -15.11
CA GLY A 889 43.52 25.81 -15.55
C GLY A 889 44.01 26.74 -14.42
N THR A 890 43.26 26.85 -13.33
CA THR A 890 43.67 27.58 -12.13
C THR A 890 44.72 26.83 -11.29
N GLY A 891 44.62 25.50 -11.20
CA GLY A 891 45.60 24.64 -10.53
C GLY A 891 46.97 24.63 -11.20
N ILE A 892 47.02 24.65 -12.54
CA ILE A 892 48.26 24.68 -13.29
C ILE A 892 49.02 25.98 -13.11
N LYS A 893 48.32 27.14 -13.04
CA LYS A 893 48.96 28.41 -12.73
C LYS A 893 49.56 28.42 -11.34
N ARG A 894 48.91 27.81 -10.37
CA ARG A 894 49.36 27.70 -8.99
C ARG A 894 50.54 26.71 -8.86
N ASN A 895 50.52 25.59 -9.55
CA ASN A 895 51.63 24.64 -9.57
C ASN A 895 52.81 25.15 -10.36
N ARG A 896 52.63 25.90 -11.46
CA ARG A 896 53.73 26.60 -12.14
C ARG A 896 54.43 27.62 -11.20
N LYS A 897 53.65 28.36 -10.41
CA LYS A 897 54.21 29.27 -9.40
C LYS A 897 54.99 28.51 -8.33
N LYS A 898 54.46 27.39 -7.84
CA LYS A 898 55.13 26.53 -6.84
C LYS A 898 56.41 25.89 -7.42
N MET A 899 56.37 25.38 -8.67
CA MET A 899 57.53 24.82 -9.35
C MET A 899 58.61 25.88 -9.63
N LYS A 900 58.19 27.11 -9.96
CA LYS A 900 59.10 28.21 -10.13
C LYS A 900 59.80 28.61 -8.80
N ALA A 901 59.02 28.71 -7.74
CA ALA A 901 59.53 28.94 -6.39
C ALA A 901 60.43 27.80 -5.89
N ALA A 902 60.09 26.53 -6.19
CA ALA A 902 60.92 25.38 -5.84
C ALA A 902 62.24 25.33 -6.67
N ARG A 903 62.21 25.74 -7.95
CA ARG A 903 63.45 25.92 -8.75
C ARG A 903 64.31 27.06 -8.21
N GLU A 904 63.69 28.19 -7.95
CA GLU A 904 64.42 29.33 -7.36
C GLU A 904 65.02 28.96 -5.99
N LEU A 905 64.32 28.17 -5.18
CA LEU A 905 64.83 27.67 -3.89
C LEU A 905 65.99 26.67 -4.12
N ASN A 906 65.83 25.76 -5.09
CA ASN A 906 66.90 24.80 -5.40
C ASN A 906 68.13 25.49 -6.00
N ASP A 907 67.98 26.46 -6.87
CA ASP A 907 69.07 27.28 -7.42
C ASP A 907 69.76 28.08 -6.31
N TYR A 908 68.99 28.61 -5.34
CA TYR A 908 69.52 29.25 -4.14
C TYR A 908 70.32 28.27 -3.29
N TYR A 909 69.81 27.06 -3.03
CA TYR A 909 70.55 26.03 -2.30
C TYR A 909 71.80 25.56 -3.06
N GLN A 910 71.80 25.44 -4.36
CA GLN A 910 72.97 25.07 -5.14
C GLN A 910 74.03 26.18 -5.16
N ALA A 911 73.60 27.46 -5.22
CA ALA A 911 74.49 28.60 -5.16
C ALA A 911 75.23 28.74 -3.81
N HIS A 912 74.49 28.39 -2.71
CA HIS A 912 75.06 28.56 -1.32
C HIS A 912 75.61 27.25 -0.78
N LYS A 913 75.52 26.12 -1.51
CA LYS A 913 76.07 24.83 -1.10
C LYS A 913 77.61 24.86 -0.87
N THR A 914 78.30 25.69 -1.64
CA THR A 914 79.74 25.93 -1.55
C THR A 914 80.12 26.74 -0.29
N GLU A 915 79.22 27.62 0.19
CA GLU A 915 79.45 28.38 1.44
C GLU A 915 79.12 27.55 2.69
N MET A 916 78.06 26.73 2.66
CA MET A 916 77.68 25.83 3.76
C MET A 916 78.68 24.67 3.92
N THR A 917 79.34 24.27 2.88
CA THR A 917 80.47 23.29 2.98
C THR A 917 81.76 23.87 3.51
N LYS A 918 81.95 25.14 3.40
CA LYS A 918 83.15 25.85 3.99
C LYS A 918 82.96 26.10 5.46
N GLY A 919 81.77 26.42 5.94
CA GLY A 919 81.48 26.68 7.36
C GLY A 919 81.37 25.40 8.25
N LYS A 920 81.58 24.20 7.72
CA LYS A 920 81.73 22.94 8.47
C LYS A 920 83.16 22.41 8.55
N LYS A 921 84.19 23.22 8.15
CA LYS A 921 85.61 22.93 8.28
C LYS A 921 86.37 23.97 9.13
N GLU A 922 85.68 24.81 9.84
CA GLU A 922 86.18 25.58 11.00
C GLU A 922 85.37 25.05 12.26
#